data_2d39002e89be4c81678fa86c803e3312
#
_entry.id   2d39002e89be4c81678fa86c803e3312
#
_cell.length_a   1.000
_cell.length_b   1.000
_cell.length_c   1.000
_cell.angle_alpha   90.00
_cell.angle_beta   90.00
_cell.angle_gamma   90.00
#
_symmetry.space_group_name_H-M   'P 1'
#
loop_
_entity.id
_entity.type
_entity.pdbx_description
1 polymer ?
#
loop_
_entity_poly.entity_id
_entity_poly.type
_entity_poly.pdbx_seq_one_letter_code
_entity_poly.pdbx_strand_id
1 'polypeptide(L)'
;MLICHREDNVMNKPELLAPVGGKQHLIAAVNNGADAVYMGGMAFNARIFADNFSDEELPDAIDYAHAHGVKVYMTINTLIADRELARAFDYCNYIYGLGVDGVIVQDMGLARLLHKYLPDLPLHLSTQGTLYNKGGALAASRMGFSRVVPARELSLEEITDLSGYCASLDPPVDVEVFVHGSLCMCYSGQCQMSRVLGGGSGRTGNRGTCAQPCRHAYRGGSGEAYYALSPKDLCLIERIPELVMSGAASFKIEGRMKTPEYVAIVTRTYRKYIDLFDELLRDHGPEKAAEMYSVDEDDMRDLKQIFNRGDFTEGYLNGVPGESLLSGASPKNQGLLLGRVIAVIDSENKVSEKDERAAARGALRRGRELVCIELAKSAKRQGMVLDSGDGIEFISEEEDYLINSPAGGVVTYIKDIGDGCLLAGDFARGAFTGDAVYKVTDKKLMEAALDTPERKIPVTMLFTAREGQYPTLVMTDVRAGSSVEITADHVIRRAEKVPTDAERIMASLDRLGETTFTPGLTGIDIQIDDDIMVPLSIVNKMRREAADELMKRRKKQVVNNRRPALTREEADAVREKESLGEAVPDRDEWQRKVNASGIRPVAIESFMADETAGKDHAPGAVPYIMNVSKGKLDKYIEEHFSEITEACRDSGILIGNIGWIERFAEAGVKVYGDYGLNVYNEQARLAYEELGAELYMPSHETDVSDERGIPLMITEHPVAEEKLIDRKGGTHRVVRAPSGDKTLIY
;
A
#
# COMPACT_ATOMS: atom_id res chain seq x y z
N MET A 1 -30.31 -4.63 -0.31
CA MET A 1 -30.76 -4.72 1.08
C MET A 1 -30.55 -6.15 1.54
N LEU A 2 -29.31 -6.50 1.88
CA LEU A 2 -28.92 -7.82 2.42
C LEU A 2 -28.17 -7.53 3.74
N ILE A 3 -28.98 -7.33 4.77
CA ILE A 3 -28.49 -7.29 6.16
C ILE A 3 -28.27 -8.74 6.56
N CYS A 4 -27.03 -9.16 6.60
CA CYS A 4 -26.64 -10.46 7.14
C CYS A 4 -26.82 -10.41 8.67
N HIS A 5 -27.85 -11.03 9.17
CA HIS A 5 -28.01 -11.29 10.59
C HIS A 5 -26.90 -12.23 11.07
N ARG A 6 -25.88 -11.70 11.71
CA ARG A 6 -25.05 -12.40 12.68
C ARG A 6 -25.23 -11.72 14.03
N GLU A 7 -26.01 -12.30 14.88
CA GLU A 7 -26.04 -12.04 16.33
C GLU A 7 -24.69 -12.50 16.89
N ASP A 8 -23.79 -11.59 17.22
CA ASP A 8 -22.43 -11.72 17.83
C ASP A 8 -21.22 -11.25 16.99
N ASN A 9 -21.37 -10.54 15.88
CA ASN A 9 -20.21 -9.93 15.23
C ASN A 9 -20.00 -8.50 15.76
N VAL A 10 -19.16 -8.36 16.78
CA VAL A 10 -18.45 -7.10 17.03
C VAL A 10 -17.60 -6.84 15.79
N MET A 11 -18.00 -5.86 14.97
CA MET A 11 -17.18 -5.43 13.84
C MET A 11 -15.83 -4.96 14.38
N ASN A 12 -14.77 -5.68 14.02
CA ASN A 12 -13.44 -5.33 14.46
C ASN A 12 -12.95 -4.08 13.73
N LYS A 13 -12.39 -3.16 14.49
CA LYS A 13 -11.71 -1.99 13.95
C LYS A 13 -10.60 -2.42 12.99
N PRO A 14 -10.57 -1.93 11.74
CA PRO A 14 -9.55 -2.33 10.77
C PRO A 14 -8.15 -1.85 11.17
N GLU A 15 -7.15 -2.67 10.86
CA GLU A 15 -5.75 -2.34 11.00
C GLU A 15 -5.37 -1.23 10.00
N LEU A 16 -4.74 -0.15 10.47
CA LEU A 16 -4.20 0.88 9.59
C LEU A 16 -2.75 0.56 9.24
N LEU A 17 -2.50 0.19 7.98
CA LEU A 17 -1.21 -0.22 7.46
C LEU A 17 -0.53 0.92 6.68
N ALA A 18 0.54 1.47 7.26
CA ALA A 18 1.25 2.63 6.71
C ALA A 18 2.51 2.22 5.90
N PRO A 19 2.84 2.99 4.83
CA PRO A 19 4.02 2.74 4.01
C PRO A 19 5.29 3.27 4.68
N VAL A 20 6.38 2.49 4.65
CA VAL A 20 7.68 2.90 5.18
C VAL A 20 8.76 2.70 4.12
N GLY A 21 9.32 3.82 3.62
CA GLY A 21 10.41 3.84 2.66
C GLY A 21 11.80 3.88 3.29
N GLY A 22 11.92 4.26 4.58
CA GLY A 22 13.15 4.37 5.34
C GLY A 22 12.88 4.84 6.76
N LYS A 23 13.91 5.10 7.56
CA LYS A 23 13.82 5.37 9.01
C LYS A 23 12.89 6.55 9.36
N GLN A 24 12.95 7.68 8.64
CA GLN A 24 12.10 8.83 8.93
C GLN A 24 10.62 8.54 8.66
N HIS A 25 10.33 7.73 7.64
CA HIS A 25 8.97 7.26 7.35
C HIS A 25 8.44 6.35 8.47
N LEU A 26 9.30 5.49 9.04
CA LEU A 26 8.92 4.62 10.16
C LEU A 26 8.50 5.45 11.38
N ILE A 27 9.32 6.45 11.76
CA ILE A 27 9.02 7.35 12.87
C ILE A 27 7.72 8.10 12.61
N ALA A 28 7.54 8.63 11.40
CA ALA A 28 6.33 9.33 10.99
C ALA A 28 5.09 8.44 11.08
N ALA A 29 5.14 7.20 10.56
CA ALA A 29 4.02 6.26 10.61
C ALA A 29 3.64 5.88 12.05
N VAL A 30 4.64 5.54 12.88
CA VAL A 30 4.45 5.13 14.27
C VAL A 30 3.82 6.25 15.09
N ASN A 31 4.39 7.46 15.03
CA ASN A 31 3.92 8.59 15.82
C ASN A 31 2.53 9.11 15.41
N ASN A 32 2.12 8.86 14.16
CA ASN A 32 0.82 9.27 13.64
C ASN A 32 -0.24 8.16 13.63
N GLY A 33 -0.02 7.06 14.37
CA GLY A 33 -1.08 6.12 14.73
C GLY A 33 -1.25 4.90 13.82
N ALA A 34 -0.22 4.53 13.06
CA ALA A 34 -0.23 3.25 12.34
C ALA A 34 -0.35 2.07 13.33
N ASP A 35 -1.14 1.04 12.97
CA ASP A 35 -1.21 -0.23 13.70
C ASP A 35 -0.16 -1.21 13.17
N ALA A 36 0.15 -1.09 11.88
CA ALA A 36 1.19 -1.85 11.20
C ALA A 36 1.91 -0.99 10.17
N VAL A 37 3.13 -1.38 9.84
CA VAL A 37 3.92 -0.78 8.76
C VAL A 37 4.36 -1.86 7.78
N TYR A 38 4.42 -1.48 6.48
CA TYR A 38 5.06 -2.34 5.49
C TYR A 38 6.30 -1.66 4.93
N MET A 39 7.41 -2.38 4.92
CA MET A 39 8.71 -1.89 4.51
C MET A 39 9.47 -2.93 3.69
N GLY A 40 10.57 -2.54 3.08
CA GLY A 40 11.41 -3.43 2.28
C GLY A 40 12.88 -3.37 2.69
N GLY A 41 13.55 -4.49 2.51
CA GLY A 41 14.99 -4.54 2.51
C GLY A 41 15.57 -4.12 1.16
N MET A 42 16.89 -4.26 0.99
CA MET A 42 17.61 -3.84 -0.23
C MET A 42 17.32 -4.73 -1.45
N ALA A 43 16.61 -5.86 -1.29
CA ALA A 43 16.32 -6.81 -2.37
C ALA A 43 14.86 -7.30 -2.33
N PHE A 44 14.40 -7.91 -3.44
CA PHE A 44 13.15 -8.65 -3.58
C PHE A 44 11.86 -7.84 -3.33
N ASN A 45 11.90 -6.50 -3.41
CA ASN A 45 10.72 -5.66 -3.18
C ASN A 45 10.33 -4.81 -4.41
N ALA A 46 9.03 -4.53 -4.55
CA ALA A 46 8.45 -3.78 -5.67
C ALA A 46 8.81 -2.28 -5.71
N ARG A 47 9.52 -1.76 -4.72
CA ARG A 47 9.95 -0.35 -4.60
C ARG A 47 11.44 -0.29 -4.30
N ILE A 48 12.25 -0.89 -5.17
CA ILE A 48 13.71 -0.96 -5.02
C ILE A 48 14.39 0.42 -4.97
N PHE A 49 13.75 1.45 -5.53
CA PHE A 49 14.23 2.84 -5.53
C PHE A 49 13.80 3.66 -4.30
N ALA A 50 13.07 3.09 -3.33
CA ALA A 50 12.94 3.69 -2.01
C ALA A 50 14.27 3.56 -1.25
N ASP A 51 14.44 4.31 -0.16
CA ASP A 51 15.67 4.22 0.65
C ASP A 51 15.87 2.80 1.19
N ASN A 52 14.75 2.12 1.56
CA ASN A 52 14.73 0.78 2.13
C ASN A 52 15.60 0.67 3.40
N PHE A 53 15.73 -0.54 3.94
CA PHE A 53 16.57 -0.81 5.12
C PHE A 53 17.68 -1.79 4.75
N SER A 54 18.90 -1.50 5.18
CA SER A 54 19.98 -2.47 5.15
C SER A 54 19.76 -3.57 6.18
N ASP A 55 20.46 -4.69 6.04
CA ASP A 55 20.38 -5.81 6.99
C ASP A 55 20.83 -5.39 8.40
N GLU A 56 21.72 -4.40 8.52
CA GLU A 56 22.18 -3.84 9.79
C GLU A 56 21.13 -2.92 10.44
N GLU A 57 20.30 -2.23 9.67
CA GLU A 57 19.28 -1.30 10.16
C GLU A 57 17.97 -2.01 10.54
N LEU A 58 17.69 -3.17 9.94
CA LEU A 58 16.43 -3.91 10.15
C LEU A 58 16.16 -4.26 11.62
N PRO A 59 17.12 -4.78 12.42
CA PRO A 59 16.87 -5.12 13.81
C PRO A 59 16.39 -3.91 14.62
N ASP A 60 17.04 -2.75 14.47
CA ASP A 60 16.65 -1.53 15.18
C ASP A 60 15.29 -1.00 14.71
N ALA A 61 14.98 -1.10 13.42
CA ALA A 61 13.70 -0.67 12.86
C ALA A 61 12.53 -1.54 13.37
N ILE A 62 12.70 -2.86 13.40
CA ILE A 62 11.71 -3.80 13.92
C ILE A 62 11.52 -3.58 15.44
N ASP A 63 12.62 -3.49 16.17
CA ASP A 63 12.61 -3.21 17.61
C ASP A 63 11.88 -1.90 17.94
N TYR A 64 12.12 -0.85 17.14
CA TYR A 64 11.44 0.44 17.30
C TYR A 64 9.93 0.32 17.08
N ALA A 65 9.49 -0.34 16.00
CA ALA A 65 8.08 -0.56 15.73
C ALA A 65 7.39 -1.35 16.86
N HIS A 66 7.99 -2.48 17.26
CA HIS A 66 7.46 -3.33 18.32
C HIS A 66 7.44 -2.63 19.69
N ALA A 67 8.46 -1.82 19.99
CA ALA A 67 8.48 -0.99 21.20
C ALA A 67 7.23 -0.10 21.31
N HIS A 68 6.71 0.38 20.17
CA HIS A 68 5.53 1.24 20.11
C HIS A 68 4.23 0.48 19.77
N GLY A 69 4.27 -0.87 19.75
CA GLY A 69 3.11 -1.72 19.47
C GLY A 69 2.63 -1.67 18.03
N VAL A 70 3.56 -1.49 17.10
CA VAL A 70 3.31 -1.46 15.66
C VAL A 70 3.87 -2.73 15.03
N LYS A 71 3.04 -3.45 14.26
CA LYS A 71 3.47 -4.64 13.53
C LYS A 71 4.33 -4.28 12.33
N VAL A 72 5.18 -5.21 11.91
CA VAL A 72 6.08 -5.03 10.77
C VAL A 72 5.84 -6.11 9.73
N TYR A 73 5.43 -5.70 8.51
CA TYR A 73 5.29 -6.59 7.36
C TYR A 73 6.38 -6.29 6.33
N MET A 74 7.22 -7.29 6.04
CA MET A 74 8.28 -7.15 5.05
C MET A 74 7.79 -7.46 3.65
N THR A 75 8.14 -6.60 2.68
CA THR A 75 7.79 -6.82 1.28
C THR A 75 8.84 -7.66 0.58
N ILE A 76 8.45 -8.87 0.15
CA ILE A 76 9.20 -9.77 -0.74
C ILE A 76 8.31 -10.00 -1.98
N ASN A 77 7.82 -8.91 -2.54
CA ASN A 77 6.70 -8.89 -3.47
C ASN A 77 7.14 -8.64 -4.92
N THR A 78 8.19 -9.31 -5.33
CA THR A 78 8.63 -9.42 -6.73
C THR A 78 8.66 -10.88 -7.13
N LEU A 79 8.64 -11.16 -8.42
CA LEU A 79 8.94 -12.50 -8.92
C LEU A 79 10.41 -12.83 -8.65
N ILE A 80 10.70 -14.09 -8.35
CA ILE A 80 12.02 -14.58 -7.95
C ILE A 80 12.50 -15.58 -9.01
N ALA A 81 13.66 -15.35 -9.59
CA ALA A 81 14.26 -16.32 -10.51
C ALA A 81 14.85 -17.51 -9.72
N ASP A 82 14.94 -18.71 -10.33
CA ASP A 82 15.48 -19.89 -9.66
C ASP A 82 16.85 -19.64 -9.03
N ARG A 83 17.77 -18.98 -9.75
CA ARG A 83 19.09 -18.61 -9.24
C ARG A 83 19.06 -17.69 -8.01
N GLU A 84 17.94 -17.03 -7.75
CA GLU A 84 17.74 -16.10 -6.62
C GLU A 84 16.99 -16.76 -5.46
N LEU A 85 16.31 -17.88 -5.72
CA LEU A 85 15.33 -18.47 -4.79
C LEU A 85 15.97 -18.90 -3.47
N ALA A 86 17.18 -19.50 -3.52
CA ALA A 86 17.94 -19.83 -2.32
C ALA A 86 18.22 -18.61 -1.46
N ARG A 87 18.69 -17.51 -2.08
CA ARG A 87 18.96 -16.27 -1.38
C ARG A 87 17.69 -15.61 -0.82
N ALA A 88 16.57 -15.68 -1.56
CA ALA A 88 15.30 -15.15 -1.09
C ALA A 88 14.77 -15.93 0.12
N PHE A 89 14.90 -17.26 0.10
CA PHE A 89 14.54 -18.11 1.22
C PHE A 89 15.40 -17.83 2.47
N ASP A 90 16.73 -17.76 2.31
CA ASP A 90 17.65 -17.41 3.40
C ASP A 90 17.32 -16.03 4.02
N TYR A 91 17.02 -15.05 3.16
CA TYR A 91 16.61 -13.73 3.62
C TYR A 91 15.30 -13.78 4.40
N CYS A 92 14.30 -14.55 3.96
CA CYS A 92 13.07 -14.74 4.71
C CYS A 92 13.32 -15.44 6.05
N ASN A 93 14.20 -16.42 6.12
CA ASN A 93 14.59 -17.06 7.37
C ASN A 93 15.30 -16.09 8.33
N TYR A 94 16.15 -15.21 7.79
CA TYR A 94 16.81 -14.15 8.57
C TYR A 94 15.80 -13.17 9.19
N ILE A 95 14.91 -12.59 8.38
CA ILE A 95 13.91 -11.62 8.89
C ILE A 95 12.87 -12.29 9.81
N TYR A 96 12.56 -13.57 9.58
CA TYR A 96 11.76 -14.36 10.51
C TYR A 96 12.41 -14.44 11.89
N GLY A 97 13.73 -14.68 11.94
CA GLY A 97 14.52 -14.69 13.19
C GLY A 97 14.57 -13.32 13.88
N LEU A 98 14.43 -12.21 13.14
CA LEU A 98 14.29 -10.85 13.70
C LEU A 98 12.90 -10.59 14.30
N GLY A 99 11.90 -11.40 13.94
CA GLY A 99 10.55 -11.30 14.51
C GLY A 99 9.56 -10.45 13.70
N VAL A 100 9.72 -10.33 12.37
CA VAL A 100 8.71 -9.66 11.52
C VAL A 100 7.34 -10.32 11.68
N ASP A 101 6.27 -9.54 11.69
CA ASP A 101 4.90 -10.02 11.93
C ASP A 101 4.31 -10.74 10.71
N GLY A 102 4.90 -10.56 9.52
CA GLY A 102 4.51 -11.26 8.29
C GLY A 102 5.32 -10.79 7.09
N VAL A 103 5.12 -11.46 5.97
CA VAL A 103 5.73 -11.12 4.69
C VAL A 103 4.66 -10.97 3.60
N ILE A 104 4.82 -9.93 2.77
CA ILE A 104 3.95 -9.68 1.61
C ILE A 104 4.65 -10.26 0.39
N VAL A 105 4.09 -11.32 -0.20
CA VAL A 105 4.72 -12.13 -1.25
C VAL A 105 3.90 -12.07 -2.54
N GLN A 106 4.60 -12.03 -3.69
CA GLN A 106 4.01 -12.21 -5.02
C GLN A 106 4.31 -13.60 -5.58
N ASP A 107 5.54 -14.08 -5.38
CA ASP A 107 6.05 -15.31 -5.97
C ASP A 107 5.49 -16.54 -5.26
N MET A 108 4.74 -17.38 -5.99
CA MET A 108 4.06 -18.55 -5.42
C MET A 108 5.07 -19.66 -5.06
N GLY A 109 6.21 -19.72 -5.73
CA GLY A 109 7.26 -20.68 -5.38
C GLY A 109 7.93 -20.34 -4.04
N LEU A 110 8.22 -19.07 -3.82
CA LEU A 110 8.70 -18.62 -2.51
C LEU A 110 7.63 -18.84 -1.43
N ALA A 111 6.36 -18.51 -1.70
CA ALA A 111 5.28 -18.73 -0.75
C ALA A 111 5.17 -20.22 -0.34
N ARG A 112 5.23 -21.14 -1.31
CA ARG A 112 5.25 -22.59 -1.07
C ARG A 112 6.37 -23.01 -0.12
N LEU A 113 7.58 -22.53 -0.36
CA LEU A 113 8.74 -22.82 0.51
C LEU A 113 8.55 -22.28 1.92
N LEU A 114 8.09 -21.03 2.05
CA LEU A 114 7.85 -20.40 3.35
C LEU A 114 6.77 -21.11 4.13
N HIS A 115 5.63 -21.44 3.52
CA HIS A 115 4.57 -22.21 4.15
C HIS A 115 5.05 -23.58 4.66
N LYS A 116 5.87 -24.26 3.88
CA LYS A 116 6.39 -25.59 4.21
C LYS A 116 7.44 -25.57 5.33
N TYR A 117 8.37 -24.62 5.32
CA TYR A 117 9.54 -24.61 6.18
C TYR A 117 9.53 -23.58 7.29
N LEU A 118 8.74 -22.51 7.17
CA LEU A 118 8.54 -21.47 8.16
C LEU A 118 7.02 -21.25 8.44
N PRO A 119 6.31 -22.29 8.86
CA PRO A 119 4.83 -22.29 8.92
C PRO A 119 4.24 -21.26 9.91
N ASP A 120 5.04 -20.78 10.86
CA ASP A 120 4.62 -19.75 11.82
C ASP A 120 4.83 -18.32 11.27
N LEU A 121 5.38 -18.15 10.05
CA LEU A 121 5.51 -16.86 9.37
C LEU A 121 4.22 -16.54 8.60
N PRO A 122 3.42 -15.53 9.02
CA PRO A 122 2.23 -15.15 8.28
C PRO A 122 2.56 -14.68 6.85
N LEU A 123 1.88 -15.26 5.87
CA LEU A 123 2.02 -14.91 4.46
C LEU A 123 0.85 -14.05 4.03
N HIS A 124 1.14 -12.89 3.42
CA HIS A 124 0.16 -11.99 2.83
C HIS A 124 0.32 -12.00 1.31
N LEU A 125 -0.74 -12.38 0.57
CA LEU A 125 -0.68 -12.35 -0.88
C LEU A 125 -0.70 -10.90 -1.37
N SER A 126 0.37 -10.51 -2.07
CA SER A 126 0.47 -9.18 -2.67
C SER A 126 -0.63 -8.95 -3.71
N THR A 127 -1.09 -7.71 -3.86
CA THR A 127 -1.96 -7.31 -4.98
C THR A 127 -1.37 -7.66 -6.36
N GLN A 128 -0.04 -7.84 -6.43
CA GLN A 128 0.63 -8.33 -7.65
C GLN A 128 0.36 -9.83 -7.94
N GLY A 129 -0.25 -10.58 -7.04
CA GLY A 129 -0.79 -11.92 -7.29
C GLY A 129 -2.09 -11.91 -8.09
N THR A 130 -2.63 -10.74 -8.42
CA THR A 130 -3.81 -10.54 -9.28
C THR A 130 -5.05 -11.31 -8.80
N LEU A 131 -5.30 -11.29 -7.48
CA LEU A 131 -6.48 -11.93 -6.90
C LEU A 131 -7.70 -11.00 -6.97
N TYR A 132 -8.84 -11.49 -7.44
CA TYR A 132 -10.07 -10.68 -7.57
C TYR A 132 -11.37 -11.48 -7.35
N ASN A 133 -11.30 -12.79 -7.09
CA ASN A 133 -12.49 -13.62 -6.88
C ASN A 133 -12.31 -14.66 -5.76
N LYS A 134 -13.41 -15.32 -5.37
CA LYS A 134 -13.46 -16.33 -4.31
C LYS A 134 -12.56 -17.54 -4.58
N GLY A 135 -12.50 -18.01 -5.81
CA GLY A 135 -11.63 -19.13 -6.20
C GLY A 135 -10.16 -18.80 -5.94
N GLY A 136 -9.73 -17.57 -6.27
CA GLY A 136 -8.39 -17.10 -5.95
C GLY A 136 -8.11 -17.02 -4.45
N ALA A 137 -9.11 -16.61 -3.65
CA ALA A 137 -8.97 -16.59 -2.19
C ALA A 137 -8.87 -18.01 -1.59
N LEU A 138 -9.64 -18.96 -2.11
CA LEU A 138 -9.54 -20.36 -1.72
C LEU A 138 -8.15 -20.95 -2.04
N ALA A 139 -7.67 -20.74 -3.24
CA ALA A 139 -6.33 -21.18 -3.65
C ALA A 139 -5.23 -20.54 -2.77
N ALA A 140 -5.33 -19.24 -2.47
CA ALA A 140 -4.41 -18.57 -1.57
C ALA A 140 -4.44 -19.17 -0.15
N SER A 141 -5.63 -19.47 0.40
CA SER A 141 -5.77 -20.14 1.69
C SER A 141 -5.07 -21.50 1.70
N ARG A 142 -5.29 -22.33 0.67
CA ARG A 142 -4.63 -23.65 0.54
C ARG A 142 -3.11 -23.56 0.39
N MET A 143 -2.61 -22.44 -0.16
CA MET A 143 -1.18 -22.15 -0.24
C MET A 143 -0.61 -21.55 1.06
N GLY A 144 -1.41 -21.42 2.11
CA GLY A 144 -0.98 -20.95 3.43
C GLY A 144 -0.98 -19.43 3.62
N PHE A 145 -1.61 -18.68 2.73
CA PHE A 145 -1.78 -17.24 2.95
C PHE A 145 -2.85 -16.97 4.01
N SER A 146 -2.49 -16.19 5.03
CA SER A 146 -3.38 -15.73 6.09
C SER A 146 -4.08 -14.39 5.77
N ARG A 147 -3.59 -13.68 4.72
CA ARG A 147 -4.16 -12.42 4.26
C ARG A 147 -4.00 -12.29 2.76
N VAL A 148 -5.00 -11.69 2.11
CA VAL A 148 -4.95 -11.36 0.67
C VAL A 148 -5.14 -9.86 0.46
N VAL A 149 -4.38 -9.30 -0.49
CA VAL A 149 -4.54 -7.92 -0.97
C VAL A 149 -5.13 -8.00 -2.37
N PRO A 150 -6.46 -7.92 -2.53
CA PRO A 150 -7.09 -8.09 -3.81
C PRO A 150 -6.73 -6.98 -4.80
N ALA A 151 -7.12 -7.19 -6.06
CA ALA A 151 -6.99 -6.20 -7.11
C ALA A 151 -7.73 -4.90 -6.72
N ARG A 152 -7.15 -3.75 -7.09
CA ARG A 152 -7.71 -2.41 -6.76
C ARG A 152 -8.94 -2.05 -7.60
N GLU A 153 -9.26 -2.91 -8.54
CA GLU A 153 -10.39 -2.81 -9.45
C GLU A 153 -11.69 -3.42 -8.88
N LEU A 154 -11.66 -3.91 -7.62
CA LEU A 154 -12.87 -4.41 -6.97
C LEU A 154 -13.80 -3.27 -6.54
N SER A 155 -15.11 -3.47 -6.76
CA SER A 155 -16.17 -2.64 -6.22
C SER A 155 -16.39 -2.94 -4.73
N LEU A 156 -17.13 -2.07 -4.03
CA LEU A 156 -17.51 -2.28 -2.63
C LEU A 156 -18.30 -3.58 -2.43
N GLU A 157 -19.19 -3.90 -3.37
CA GLU A 157 -19.97 -5.15 -3.35
C GLU A 157 -19.05 -6.37 -3.44
N GLU A 158 -18.09 -6.34 -4.40
CA GLU A 158 -17.12 -7.42 -4.58
C GLU A 158 -16.17 -7.56 -3.37
N ILE A 159 -15.74 -6.43 -2.75
CA ILE A 159 -14.95 -6.46 -1.52
C ILE A 159 -15.74 -7.09 -0.37
N THR A 160 -17.01 -6.71 -0.20
CA THR A 160 -17.89 -7.24 0.85
C THR A 160 -18.11 -8.74 0.69
N ASP A 161 -18.41 -9.17 -0.54
CA ASP A 161 -18.62 -10.59 -0.87
C ASP A 161 -17.34 -11.43 -0.66
N LEU A 162 -16.19 -10.89 -1.08
CA LEU A 162 -14.89 -11.53 -0.89
C LEU A 162 -14.51 -11.61 0.60
N SER A 163 -14.72 -10.53 1.37
CA SER A 163 -14.43 -10.50 2.81
C SER A 163 -15.28 -11.50 3.58
N GLY A 164 -16.58 -11.58 3.26
CA GLY A 164 -17.48 -12.55 3.85
C GLY A 164 -17.09 -14.01 3.54
N TYR A 165 -16.66 -14.26 2.30
CA TYR A 165 -16.17 -15.58 1.89
C TYR A 165 -14.85 -15.94 2.60
N CYS A 166 -13.88 -15.03 2.60
CA CYS A 166 -12.58 -15.25 3.27
C CYS A 166 -12.73 -15.51 4.77
N ALA A 167 -13.64 -14.82 5.44
CA ALA A 167 -13.95 -15.06 6.85
C ALA A 167 -14.61 -16.42 7.12
N SER A 168 -15.20 -17.07 6.11
CA SER A 168 -15.83 -18.39 6.21
C SER A 168 -14.88 -19.56 5.93
N LEU A 169 -13.65 -19.28 5.48
CA LEU A 169 -12.63 -20.31 5.24
C LEU A 169 -12.07 -20.86 6.56
N ASP A 170 -11.48 -22.04 6.52
CA ASP A 170 -10.81 -22.67 7.64
C ASP A 170 -9.38 -23.06 7.24
N PRO A 171 -8.36 -22.36 7.76
CA PRO A 171 -8.44 -21.15 8.59
C PRO A 171 -8.98 -19.94 7.85
N PRO A 172 -9.56 -18.92 8.55
CA PRO A 172 -10.04 -17.70 7.93
C PRO A 172 -8.89 -16.88 7.34
N VAL A 173 -9.18 -16.15 6.28
CA VAL A 173 -8.22 -15.29 5.57
C VAL A 173 -8.65 -13.82 5.67
N ASP A 174 -7.73 -12.96 6.08
CA ASP A 174 -7.98 -11.51 6.12
C ASP A 174 -8.02 -10.90 4.72
N VAL A 175 -8.86 -9.88 4.52
CA VAL A 175 -8.85 -9.05 3.33
C VAL A 175 -8.27 -7.67 3.66
N GLU A 176 -7.25 -7.26 2.91
CA GLU A 176 -6.57 -5.96 3.03
C GLU A 176 -6.86 -5.12 1.79
N VAL A 177 -7.39 -3.91 1.95
CA VAL A 177 -7.76 -3.02 0.85
C VAL A 177 -6.94 -1.74 0.84
N PHE A 178 -6.57 -1.26 -0.37
CA PHE A 178 -5.98 0.06 -0.49
C PHE A 178 -7.03 1.15 -0.28
N VAL A 179 -6.70 2.14 0.54
CA VAL A 179 -7.60 3.25 0.86
C VAL A 179 -7.08 4.61 0.41
N HIS A 180 -5.76 4.74 0.17
CA HIS A 180 -5.15 6.01 -0.24
C HIS A 180 -3.91 5.81 -1.11
N GLY A 181 -3.67 6.77 -2.03
CA GLY A 181 -2.44 6.90 -2.78
C GLY A 181 -2.51 6.41 -4.23
N SER A 182 -1.36 6.12 -4.81
CA SER A 182 -1.25 5.91 -6.26
C SER A 182 -1.94 4.64 -6.75
N LEU A 183 -2.74 4.77 -7.80
CA LEU A 183 -3.35 3.64 -8.54
C LEU A 183 -2.45 3.21 -9.71
N CYS A 184 -2.48 1.90 -10.01
CA CYS A 184 -2.02 1.37 -11.29
C CYS A 184 -3.15 1.44 -12.32
N MET A 185 -2.82 1.68 -13.60
CA MET A 185 -3.79 1.60 -14.70
C MET A 185 -4.04 0.16 -15.11
N CYS A 186 -3.00 -0.66 -15.09
CA CYS A 186 -3.08 -2.10 -15.33
C CYS A 186 -3.39 -2.85 -14.05
N TYR A 187 -4.08 -3.97 -14.15
CA TYR A 187 -4.10 -4.94 -13.06
C TYR A 187 -2.69 -5.22 -12.56
N SER A 188 -2.51 -5.09 -11.25
CA SER A 188 -1.18 -5.28 -10.63
C SER A 188 -0.72 -6.72 -10.86
N GLY A 189 0.55 -6.89 -11.27
CA GLY A 189 1.11 -8.20 -11.64
C GLY A 189 1.00 -8.54 -13.14
N GLN A 190 0.13 -7.87 -13.91
CA GLN A 190 -0.12 -8.18 -15.33
C GLN A 190 0.49 -7.17 -16.30
N CYS A 191 1.25 -6.15 -15.81
CA CYS A 191 1.77 -5.07 -16.63
C CYS A 191 3.14 -5.42 -17.24
N GLN A 192 3.24 -5.46 -18.57
CA GLN A 192 4.48 -5.68 -19.33
C GLN A 192 5.05 -4.39 -19.94
N MET A 193 4.37 -3.25 -19.79
CA MET A 193 4.76 -2.01 -20.45
C MET A 193 6.19 -1.53 -20.14
N SER A 194 6.65 -1.61 -18.89
CA SER A 194 8.01 -1.18 -18.55
C SER A 194 9.07 -2.05 -19.20
N ARG A 195 8.81 -3.34 -19.31
CA ARG A 195 9.71 -4.31 -19.91
C ARG A 195 9.87 -4.05 -21.41
N VAL A 196 8.77 -3.90 -22.12
CA VAL A 196 8.75 -3.71 -23.58
C VAL A 196 9.21 -2.31 -23.97
N LEU A 197 8.63 -1.25 -23.38
CA LEU A 197 8.98 0.14 -23.70
C LEU A 197 10.37 0.55 -23.18
N GLY A 198 10.89 -0.18 -22.22
CA GLY A 198 12.23 0.01 -21.67
C GLY A 198 13.36 -0.32 -22.67
N GLY A 199 13.09 -1.04 -23.76
CA GLY A 199 14.03 -1.29 -24.84
C GLY A 199 15.34 -1.94 -24.38
N GLY A 200 15.27 -3.02 -23.61
CA GLY A 200 16.47 -3.72 -23.10
C GLY A 200 17.08 -3.11 -21.84
N SER A 201 16.42 -2.14 -21.21
CA SER A 201 16.88 -1.54 -19.92
C SER A 201 16.77 -2.51 -18.72
N GLY A 202 16.15 -3.67 -18.87
CA GLY A 202 15.89 -4.64 -17.81
C GLY A 202 14.85 -4.17 -16.77
N ARG A 203 14.15 -3.06 -17.02
CA ARG A 203 13.14 -2.51 -16.08
C ARG A 203 11.81 -3.22 -16.25
N THR A 204 11.25 -3.70 -15.13
CA THR A 204 9.95 -4.34 -15.11
C THR A 204 9.20 -4.08 -13.80
N GLY A 205 7.86 -3.99 -13.88
CA GLY A 205 7.00 -3.79 -12.71
C GLY A 205 7.04 -4.97 -11.73
N ASN A 206 7.08 -6.19 -12.26
CA ASN A 206 7.08 -7.42 -11.47
C ASN A 206 8.44 -7.74 -10.80
N ARG A 207 9.48 -6.99 -11.18
CA ARG A 207 10.82 -7.08 -10.58
C ARG A 207 11.22 -5.81 -9.81
N GLY A 208 10.25 -4.96 -9.49
CA GLY A 208 10.45 -3.78 -8.63
C GLY A 208 11.01 -2.54 -9.30
N THR A 209 11.22 -2.55 -10.61
CA THR A 209 11.88 -1.47 -11.36
C THR A 209 10.96 -0.78 -12.38
N CYS A 210 9.65 -0.68 -12.07
CA CYS A 210 8.67 -0.02 -12.94
C CYS A 210 9.12 1.38 -13.35
N ALA A 211 9.08 1.67 -14.68
CA ALA A 211 9.40 2.98 -15.24
C ALA A 211 8.18 3.91 -15.33
N GLN A 212 7.02 3.46 -14.86
CA GLN A 212 5.74 4.19 -14.86
C GLN A 212 5.33 4.68 -16.28
N PRO A 213 5.36 3.86 -17.34
CA PRO A 213 5.01 4.30 -18.68
C PRO A 213 3.56 4.79 -18.78
N CYS A 214 2.64 4.26 -17.96
CA CYS A 214 1.27 4.77 -17.87
C CYS A 214 1.18 6.26 -17.43
N ARG A 215 2.26 6.81 -16.86
CA ARG A 215 2.35 8.23 -16.44
C ARG A 215 2.97 9.13 -17.51
N HIS A 216 3.29 8.61 -18.70
CA HIS A 216 3.76 9.41 -19.80
C HIS A 216 2.59 9.94 -20.63
N ALA A 217 2.84 11.06 -21.36
CA ALA A 217 1.92 11.54 -22.36
C ALA A 217 1.95 10.64 -23.60
N TYR A 218 0.79 10.39 -24.16
CA TYR A 218 0.58 9.66 -25.41
C TYR A 218 -0.16 10.54 -26.41
N ARG A 219 0.03 10.28 -27.71
CA ARG A 219 -0.75 10.93 -28.75
C ARG A 219 -1.84 9.99 -29.24
N GLY A 220 -3.05 10.49 -29.32
CA GLY A 220 -4.20 9.78 -29.89
C GLY A 220 -4.38 10.07 -31.36
N GLY A 221 -5.60 9.80 -31.86
CA GLY A 221 -5.99 10.05 -33.26
C GLY A 221 -5.99 11.50 -33.67
N SER A 222 -6.22 12.46 -32.75
CA SER A 222 -6.13 13.91 -32.97
C SER A 222 -4.71 14.41 -33.22
N GLY A 223 -3.70 13.65 -32.79
CA GLY A 223 -2.29 14.04 -32.84
C GLY A 223 -1.82 14.84 -31.61
N GLU A 224 -2.72 15.31 -30.77
CA GLU A 224 -2.41 15.99 -29.52
C GLU A 224 -1.92 15.01 -28.45
N ALA A 225 -0.95 15.46 -27.63
CA ALA A 225 -0.42 14.66 -26.54
C ALA A 225 -1.27 14.86 -25.28
N TYR A 226 -1.63 13.77 -24.59
CA TYR A 226 -2.36 13.82 -23.33
C TYR A 226 -2.01 12.61 -22.43
N TYR A 227 -2.38 12.67 -21.16
CA TYR A 227 -2.10 11.59 -20.20
C TYR A 227 -3.19 10.51 -20.21
N ALA A 228 -3.29 9.79 -21.33
CA ALA A 228 -4.33 8.79 -21.62
C ALA A 228 -4.45 7.66 -20.59
N LEU A 229 -3.39 7.37 -19.84
CA LEU A 229 -3.27 6.21 -18.96
C LEU A 229 -2.84 6.61 -17.52
N SER A 230 -2.95 7.91 -17.16
CA SER A 230 -2.50 8.38 -15.84
C SER A 230 -3.67 8.56 -14.87
N PRO A 231 -3.94 7.59 -13.95
CA PRO A 231 -5.02 7.76 -12.99
C PRO A 231 -4.66 8.80 -11.92
N LYS A 232 -5.69 9.43 -11.35
CA LYS A 232 -5.63 10.19 -10.11
C LYS A 232 -5.17 9.31 -8.95
N ASP A 233 -4.84 9.94 -7.82
CA ASP A 233 -4.59 9.18 -6.59
C ASP A 233 -5.91 8.80 -5.92
N LEU A 234 -5.94 7.58 -5.35
CA LEU A 234 -7.07 7.06 -4.58
C LEU A 234 -7.20 7.84 -3.27
N CYS A 235 -8.43 8.16 -2.88
CA CYS A 235 -8.76 8.63 -1.53
C CYS A 235 -10.15 8.11 -1.16
N LEU A 236 -10.21 7.22 -0.18
CA LEU A 236 -11.45 6.60 0.30
C LEU A 236 -11.79 7.03 1.74
N ILE A 237 -11.31 8.18 2.19
CA ILE A 237 -11.51 8.63 3.56
C ILE A 237 -13.00 8.89 3.86
N GLU A 238 -13.76 9.39 2.90
CA GLU A 238 -15.20 9.59 3.01
C GLU A 238 -16.01 8.29 2.99
N ARG A 239 -15.37 7.17 2.58
CA ARG A 239 -15.96 5.84 2.42
C ARG A 239 -15.52 4.85 3.53
N ILE A 240 -14.90 5.37 4.62
CA ILE A 240 -14.50 4.54 5.78
C ILE A 240 -15.68 3.76 6.35
N PRO A 241 -16.89 4.33 6.53
CA PRO A 241 -18.03 3.58 7.04
C PRO A 241 -18.33 2.31 6.24
N GLU A 242 -18.43 2.44 4.92
CA GLU A 242 -18.77 1.31 4.04
C GLU A 242 -17.65 0.27 3.98
N LEU A 243 -16.38 0.73 4.02
CA LEU A 243 -15.23 -0.18 4.03
C LEU A 243 -15.10 -0.95 5.35
N VAL A 244 -15.40 -0.33 6.49
CA VAL A 244 -15.47 -1.03 7.78
C VAL A 244 -16.61 -2.05 7.75
N MET A 245 -17.78 -1.66 7.27
CA MET A 245 -18.94 -2.54 7.17
C MET A 245 -18.78 -3.68 6.14
N SER A 246 -17.85 -3.54 5.17
CA SER A 246 -17.52 -4.60 4.21
C SER A 246 -16.78 -5.78 4.84
N GLY A 247 -16.27 -5.63 6.07
CA GLY A 247 -15.48 -6.65 6.77
C GLY A 247 -14.02 -6.73 6.35
N ALA A 248 -13.50 -5.72 5.61
CA ALA A 248 -12.07 -5.61 5.32
C ALA A 248 -11.27 -5.44 6.62
N ALA A 249 -10.28 -6.32 6.84
CA ALA A 249 -9.53 -6.40 8.09
C ALA A 249 -8.40 -5.37 8.18
N SER A 250 -7.89 -4.86 7.05
CA SER A 250 -6.75 -3.93 7.01
C SER A 250 -6.93 -2.88 5.91
N PHE A 251 -6.63 -1.62 6.26
CA PHE A 251 -6.66 -0.45 5.39
C PHE A 251 -5.24 0.00 5.06
N LYS A 252 -4.85 -0.15 3.80
CA LYS A 252 -3.48 0.09 3.31
C LYS A 252 -3.34 1.42 2.63
N ILE A 253 -2.36 2.21 3.08
CA ILE A 253 -1.92 3.43 2.42
C ILE A 253 -0.78 3.10 1.44
N GLU A 254 -0.91 3.47 0.15
CA GLU A 254 0.21 3.40 -0.81
C GLU A 254 1.08 4.65 -0.68
N GLY A 255 2.42 4.48 -0.62
CA GLY A 255 3.27 5.65 -0.49
C GLY A 255 4.73 5.41 -0.14
N ARG A 256 5.31 4.22 -0.31
CA ARG A 256 6.71 3.91 0.06
C ARG A 256 7.77 4.83 -0.58
N MET A 257 7.46 5.45 -1.71
CA MET A 257 8.33 6.41 -2.40
C MET A 257 7.90 7.87 -2.19
N LYS A 258 7.00 8.13 -1.26
CA LYS A 258 6.56 9.47 -0.86
C LYS A 258 7.47 9.99 0.26
N THR A 259 7.29 11.23 0.68
CA THR A 259 8.07 11.85 1.77
C THR A 259 7.56 11.42 3.15
N PRO A 260 8.36 11.56 4.21
CA PRO A 260 7.90 11.29 5.59
C PRO A 260 6.68 12.14 5.99
N GLU A 261 6.59 13.38 5.52
CA GLU A 261 5.47 14.29 5.78
C GLU A 261 4.16 13.75 5.18
N TYR A 262 4.22 13.19 3.98
CA TYR A 262 3.07 12.50 3.38
C TYR A 262 2.61 11.34 4.26
N VAL A 263 3.56 10.52 4.73
CA VAL A 263 3.22 9.38 5.61
C VAL A 263 2.59 9.88 6.91
N ALA A 264 3.14 10.94 7.52
CA ALA A 264 2.61 11.52 8.75
C ALA A 264 1.18 12.01 8.58
N ILE A 265 0.93 12.88 7.58
CA ILE A 265 -0.39 13.50 7.35
C ILE A 265 -1.43 12.45 6.99
N VAL A 266 -1.14 11.60 6.01
CA VAL A 266 -2.12 10.60 5.56
C VAL A 266 -2.43 9.59 6.68
N THR A 267 -1.42 9.10 7.39
CA THR A 267 -1.64 8.15 8.50
C THR A 267 -2.45 8.77 9.63
N ARG A 268 -2.11 10.01 10.06
CA ARG A 268 -2.83 10.74 11.11
C ARG A 268 -4.29 10.96 10.75
N THR A 269 -4.54 11.38 9.51
CA THR A 269 -5.89 11.67 9.04
C THR A 269 -6.74 10.40 8.98
N TYR A 270 -6.22 9.31 8.37
CA TYR A 270 -6.95 8.03 8.37
C TYR A 270 -7.16 7.48 9.78
N ARG A 271 -6.17 7.59 10.68
CA ARG A 271 -6.32 7.18 12.08
C ARG A 271 -7.46 7.93 12.77
N LYS A 272 -7.50 9.27 12.62
CA LYS A 272 -8.57 10.12 13.18
C LYS A 272 -9.95 9.62 12.75
N TYR A 273 -10.15 9.34 11.48
CA TYR A 273 -11.47 9.00 10.94
C TYR A 273 -11.86 7.54 11.14
N ILE A 274 -10.89 6.62 11.22
CA ILE A 274 -11.16 5.23 11.64
C ILE A 274 -11.59 5.22 13.12
N ASP A 275 -10.92 5.99 13.98
CA ASP A 275 -11.26 6.09 15.40
C ASP A 275 -12.62 6.73 15.60
N LEU A 276 -12.89 7.84 14.88
CA LEU A 276 -14.18 8.51 14.90
C LEU A 276 -15.33 7.56 14.54
N PHE A 277 -15.17 6.79 13.44
CA PHE A 277 -16.22 5.87 13.02
C PHE A 277 -16.39 4.71 14.01
N ASP A 278 -15.31 4.19 14.56
CA ASP A 278 -15.34 3.15 15.61
C ASP A 278 -16.07 3.63 16.89
N GLU A 279 -15.88 4.89 17.30
CA GLU A 279 -16.61 5.50 18.41
C GLU A 279 -18.11 5.66 18.08
N LEU A 280 -18.41 6.23 16.92
CA LEU A 280 -19.80 6.39 16.47
C LEU A 280 -20.53 5.05 16.36
N LEU A 281 -19.84 4.03 15.86
CA LEU A 281 -20.38 2.67 15.70
C LEU A 281 -20.73 2.04 17.05
N ARG A 282 -19.87 2.19 18.05
CA ARG A 282 -20.12 1.68 19.42
C ARG A 282 -21.27 2.40 20.11
N ASP A 283 -21.38 3.73 19.90
CA ASP A 283 -22.35 4.54 20.62
C ASP A 283 -23.75 4.54 19.97
N HIS A 284 -23.82 4.37 18.65
CA HIS A 284 -25.06 4.63 17.89
C HIS A 284 -25.50 3.46 16.98
N GLY A 285 -24.65 2.45 16.77
CA GLY A 285 -24.89 1.39 15.81
C GLY A 285 -24.65 1.82 14.35
N PRO A 286 -24.64 0.86 13.39
CA PRO A 286 -24.06 1.07 12.05
C PRO A 286 -24.78 2.12 11.19
N GLU A 287 -26.11 2.12 11.15
CA GLU A 287 -26.88 3.05 10.30
C GLU A 287 -26.67 4.50 10.72
N LYS A 288 -26.86 4.76 12.04
CA LYS A 288 -26.73 6.10 12.58
C LYS A 288 -25.27 6.59 12.61
N ALA A 289 -24.31 5.69 12.85
CA ALA A 289 -22.89 6.02 12.77
C ALA A 289 -22.51 6.50 11.36
N ALA A 290 -22.99 5.81 10.32
CA ALA A 290 -22.75 6.20 8.93
C ALA A 290 -23.39 7.56 8.58
N GLU A 291 -24.59 7.87 9.09
CA GLU A 291 -25.24 9.18 8.90
C GLU A 291 -24.50 10.33 9.61
N MET A 292 -23.88 10.06 10.75
CA MET A 292 -23.15 11.05 11.54
C MET A 292 -21.70 11.26 11.08
N TYR A 293 -21.17 10.32 10.30
CA TYR A 293 -19.80 10.39 9.83
C TYR A 293 -19.63 11.49 8.78
N SER A 294 -18.63 12.32 8.98
CA SER A 294 -18.25 13.35 7.99
C SER A 294 -16.78 13.67 8.11
N VAL A 295 -16.17 14.04 6.99
CA VAL A 295 -14.77 14.45 6.90
C VAL A 295 -14.68 15.96 6.90
N ASP A 296 -13.80 16.52 7.73
CA ASP A 296 -13.53 17.94 7.81
C ASP A 296 -12.88 18.48 6.52
N GLU A 297 -13.31 19.66 6.05
CA GLU A 297 -12.80 20.28 4.84
C GLU A 297 -11.29 20.60 4.95
N ASP A 298 -10.79 20.94 6.14
CA ASP A 298 -9.40 21.25 6.38
C ASP A 298 -8.53 19.98 6.27
N ASP A 299 -8.98 18.85 6.82
CA ASP A 299 -8.28 17.57 6.68
C ASP A 299 -8.24 17.10 5.21
N MET A 300 -9.34 17.26 4.48
CA MET A 300 -9.38 16.95 3.04
C MET A 300 -8.46 17.88 2.25
N ARG A 301 -8.39 19.15 2.60
CA ARG A 301 -7.45 20.11 1.98
C ARG A 301 -6.01 19.71 2.25
N ASP A 302 -5.65 19.33 3.47
CA ASP A 302 -4.30 18.90 3.84
C ASP A 302 -3.88 17.65 3.08
N LEU A 303 -4.78 16.65 2.92
CA LEU A 303 -4.56 15.48 2.07
C LEU A 303 -4.28 15.86 0.61
N LYS A 304 -5.07 16.79 0.05
CA LYS A 304 -4.86 17.29 -1.32
C LYS A 304 -3.57 18.10 -1.45
N GLN A 305 -3.23 18.90 -0.44
CA GLN A 305 -2.04 19.74 -0.44
C GLN A 305 -0.77 18.92 -0.37
N ILE A 306 -0.75 17.84 0.46
CA ILE A 306 0.47 17.06 0.61
C ILE A 306 0.81 16.28 -0.64
N PHE A 307 -0.17 15.72 -1.33
CA PHE A 307 0.04 15.09 -2.64
C PHE A 307 -1.27 14.73 -3.34
N ASN A 308 -1.45 15.21 -4.56
CA ASN A 308 -2.46 14.76 -5.50
C ASN A 308 -2.00 14.87 -6.95
N ARG A 309 -2.60 14.09 -7.87
CA ARG A 309 -2.40 14.17 -9.33
C ARG A 309 -3.68 14.59 -10.02
N GLY A 310 -4.03 15.87 -9.92
CA GLY A 310 -5.24 16.42 -10.53
C GLY A 310 -6.52 16.05 -9.82
N ASP A 311 -6.49 16.11 -8.46
CA ASP A 311 -7.55 15.70 -7.54
C ASP A 311 -7.50 14.20 -7.17
N PHE A 312 -8.45 13.76 -6.37
CA PHE A 312 -8.64 12.39 -5.93
C PHE A 312 -9.69 11.65 -6.73
N THR A 313 -9.68 10.31 -6.60
CA THR A 313 -10.69 9.40 -7.14
C THR A 313 -11.05 8.35 -6.08
N GLU A 314 -12.29 7.87 -6.11
CA GLU A 314 -12.70 6.67 -5.36
C GLU A 314 -12.29 5.36 -6.08
N GLY A 315 -11.56 5.46 -7.17
CA GLY A 315 -11.16 4.31 -7.96
C GLY A 315 -12.37 3.55 -8.51
N TYR A 316 -12.39 2.26 -8.28
CA TYR A 316 -13.43 1.35 -8.76
C TYR A 316 -14.49 1.01 -7.70
N LEU A 317 -14.49 1.68 -6.56
CA LEU A 317 -15.38 1.32 -5.43
C LEU A 317 -16.86 1.31 -5.80
N ASN A 318 -17.27 2.20 -6.72
CA ASN A 318 -18.64 2.27 -7.26
C ASN A 318 -18.77 1.64 -8.65
N GLY A 319 -17.87 0.74 -9.04
CA GLY A 319 -17.76 0.17 -10.38
C GLY A 319 -16.76 0.93 -11.26
N VAL A 320 -16.82 0.74 -12.59
CA VAL A 320 -15.87 1.35 -13.53
C VAL A 320 -16.05 2.88 -13.59
N PRO A 321 -15.07 3.68 -13.18
CA PRO A 321 -15.24 5.12 -12.99
C PRO A 321 -15.22 5.95 -14.30
N GLY A 322 -14.92 5.34 -15.44
CA GLY A 322 -14.80 6.05 -16.72
C GLY A 322 -13.70 7.12 -16.70
N GLU A 323 -13.96 8.26 -17.36
CA GLU A 323 -12.99 9.37 -17.48
C GLU A 323 -12.63 10.01 -16.11
N SER A 324 -13.48 9.89 -15.10
CA SER A 324 -13.21 10.45 -13.77
C SER A 324 -11.99 9.81 -13.09
N LEU A 325 -11.55 8.64 -13.54
CA LEU A 325 -10.33 7.97 -13.09
C LEU A 325 -9.06 8.74 -13.48
N LEU A 326 -9.07 9.36 -14.68
CA LEU A 326 -7.88 9.96 -15.25
C LEU A 326 -7.60 11.36 -14.70
N SER A 327 -6.32 11.64 -14.54
CA SER A 327 -5.86 12.95 -14.08
C SER A 327 -6.04 14.03 -15.14
N GLY A 328 -5.78 13.75 -16.42
CA GLY A 328 -5.68 14.75 -17.49
C GLY A 328 -4.52 15.75 -17.31
N ALA A 329 -4.01 15.89 -16.10
CA ALA A 329 -2.95 16.79 -15.69
C ALA A 329 -1.58 16.09 -15.62
N SER A 330 -0.53 16.84 -15.28
CA SER A 330 0.82 16.31 -15.04
C SER A 330 0.80 15.15 -14.05
N PRO A 331 1.59 14.08 -14.23
CA PRO A 331 1.67 12.95 -13.31
C PRO A 331 2.43 13.25 -12.01
N LYS A 332 2.87 14.49 -11.82
CA LYS A 332 3.51 14.97 -10.60
C LYS A 332 2.47 15.39 -9.55
N ASN A 333 2.96 15.84 -8.37
CA ASN A 333 2.10 16.53 -7.41
C ASN A 333 1.61 17.84 -8.05
N GLN A 334 0.29 18.02 -8.10
CA GLN A 334 -0.31 19.26 -8.61
C GLN A 334 -0.55 20.27 -7.49
N GLY A 335 -0.69 19.83 -6.25
CA GLY A 335 -1.06 20.71 -5.14
C GLY A 335 -2.46 21.31 -5.30
N LEU A 336 -2.67 22.51 -4.78
CA LEU A 336 -3.95 23.22 -4.79
C LEU A 336 -3.91 24.45 -5.67
N LEU A 337 -5.00 24.71 -6.41
CA LEU A 337 -5.14 25.92 -7.23
C LEU A 337 -5.16 27.16 -6.33
N LEU A 338 -4.13 27.97 -6.41
CA LEU A 338 -4.00 29.23 -5.67
C LEU A 338 -4.68 30.39 -6.40
N GLY A 339 -4.47 30.49 -7.73
CA GLY A 339 -4.96 31.63 -8.50
C GLY A 339 -4.51 31.62 -9.95
N ARG A 340 -4.42 32.81 -10.54
CA ARG A 340 -3.98 33.04 -11.92
C ARG A 340 -2.98 34.17 -11.99
N VAL A 341 -1.98 34.07 -12.85
CA VAL A 341 -1.03 35.13 -13.12
C VAL A 341 -1.72 36.25 -13.90
N ILE A 342 -1.77 37.44 -13.32
CA ILE A 342 -2.35 38.65 -13.99
C ILE A 342 -1.29 39.60 -14.55
N ALA A 343 -0.05 39.50 -14.07
CA ALA A 343 1.09 40.24 -14.63
C ALA A 343 2.41 39.56 -14.27
N VAL A 344 3.38 39.64 -15.16
CA VAL A 344 4.77 39.23 -14.94
C VAL A 344 5.67 40.47 -14.95
N ILE A 345 6.54 40.60 -13.98
CA ILE A 345 7.48 41.73 -13.81
C ILE A 345 8.88 41.15 -13.85
N ASP A 346 9.63 41.51 -14.86
CA ASP A 346 11.04 41.14 -14.98
C ASP A 346 11.97 42.38 -14.82
N SER A 347 13.25 42.14 -14.72
CA SER A 347 14.26 43.20 -14.55
C SER A 347 14.39 44.11 -15.77
N GLU A 348 13.80 43.74 -16.91
CA GLU A 348 13.96 44.45 -18.20
C GLU A 348 12.67 45.22 -18.60
N ASN A 349 11.50 44.85 -18.09
CA ASN A 349 10.23 45.51 -18.40
C ASN A 349 10.06 46.86 -17.70
N LYS A 350 9.63 47.90 -18.47
CA LYS A 350 9.35 49.23 -17.94
C LYS A 350 8.02 49.26 -17.22
N VAL A 351 8.04 49.32 -15.88
CA VAL A 351 6.87 49.59 -15.03
C VAL A 351 6.80 51.07 -14.68
N SER A 352 5.59 51.63 -14.62
CA SER A 352 5.39 53.04 -14.27
C SER A 352 5.86 53.33 -12.85
N GLU A 353 6.59 54.44 -12.61
CA GLU A 353 7.21 54.80 -11.33
C GLU A 353 6.25 55.00 -10.15
N LYS A 354 4.92 54.99 -10.37
CA LYS A 354 3.89 55.20 -9.35
C LYS A 354 3.25 53.89 -8.82
N ASP A 355 3.71 52.74 -9.31
CA ASP A 355 3.13 51.44 -8.92
C ASP A 355 3.99 50.79 -7.81
N GLU A 356 3.35 50.21 -6.79
CA GLU A 356 4.05 49.45 -5.75
C GLU A 356 4.94 48.33 -6.34
N ARG A 357 4.62 47.87 -7.53
CA ARG A 357 5.39 46.93 -8.33
C ARG A 357 6.79 47.46 -8.69
N ALA A 358 6.97 48.81 -8.81
CA ALA A 358 8.26 49.41 -9.09
C ALA A 358 9.25 49.30 -7.91
N ALA A 359 8.75 49.37 -6.67
CA ALA A 359 9.58 49.18 -5.46
C ALA A 359 10.09 47.74 -5.31
N ALA A 360 9.28 46.76 -5.67
CA ALA A 360 9.66 45.35 -5.65
C ALA A 360 10.73 45.01 -6.72
N ARG A 361 10.74 45.71 -7.86
CA ARG A 361 11.69 45.54 -8.96
C ARG A 361 13.15 45.76 -8.54
N GLY A 362 13.40 46.69 -7.61
CA GLY A 362 14.76 46.98 -7.12
C GLY A 362 15.40 45.82 -6.37
N ALA A 363 14.59 44.82 -5.92
CA ALA A 363 15.06 43.64 -5.24
C ALA A 363 15.32 42.44 -6.18
N LEU A 364 14.93 42.52 -7.45
CA LEU A 364 15.06 41.44 -8.44
C LEU A 364 16.49 41.18 -8.86
N ARG A 365 16.93 39.94 -8.78
CA ARG A 365 18.19 39.49 -9.39
C ARG A 365 18.06 39.45 -10.91
N ARG A 366 19.17 39.66 -11.63
CA ARG A 366 19.19 39.61 -13.09
C ARG A 366 18.74 38.23 -13.60
N GLY A 367 17.76 38.19 -14.51
CA GLY A 367 17.21 36.97 -15.07
C GLY A 367 16.14 36.31 -14.20
N ARG A 368 15.63 36.99 -13.17
CA ARG A 368 14.53 36.54 -12.31
C ARG A 368 13.29 37.38 -12.55
N GLU A 369 12.13 36.87 -12.15
CA GLU A 369 10.84 37.52 -12.28
C GLU A 369 10.01 37.50 -11.01
N LEU A 370 9.15 38.50 -10.87
CA LEU A 370 8.03 38.49 -9.89
C LEU A 370 6.74 38.32 -10.68
N VAL A 371 5.79 37.62 -10.07
CA VAL A 371 4.47 37.45 -10.65
C VAL A 371 3.41 38.10 -9.76
N CYS A 372 2.44 38.74 -10.39
CA CYS A 372 1.23 39.20 -9.71
C CYS A 372 0.16 38.10 -9.86
N ILE A 373 -0.31 37.58 -8.75
CA ILE A 373 -1.26 36.47 -8.69
C ILE A 373 -2.61 36.99 -8.16
N GLU A 374 -3.66 36.87 -8.95
CA GLU A 374 -5.02 37.01 -8.46
C GLU A 374 -5.49 35.71 -7.85
N LEU A 375 -5.84 35.72 -6.55
CA LEU A 375 -6.29 34.55 -5.85
C LEU A 375 -7.63 34.04 -6.39
N ALA A 376 -7.74 32.75 -6.63
CA ALA A 376 -8.98 32.08 -7.00
C ALA A 376 -10.06 32.22 -5.90
N LYS A 377 -11.33 32.24 -6.30
CA LYS A 377 -12.45 32.32 -5.34
C LYS A 377 -12.44 31.14 -4.34
N SER A 378 -12.06 29.97 -4.81
CA SER A 378 -11.86 28.78 -3.97
C SER A 378 -10.76 28.99 -2.93
N ALA A 379 -9.60 29.48 -3.34
CA ALA A 379 -8.48 29.77 -2.46
C ALA A 379 -8.83 30.82 -1.39
N LYS A 380 -9.53 31.90 -1.78
CA LYS A 380 -10.04 32.91 -0.82
C LYS A 380 -11.01 32.31 0.19
N ARG A 381 -11.95 31.49 -0.25
CA ARG A 381 -12.95 30.84 0.62
C ARG A 381 -12.29 29.86 1.60
N GLN A 382 -11.29 29.15 1.16
CA GLN A 382 -10.54 28.19 1.97
C GLN A 382 -9.46 28.84 2.85
N GLY A 383 -9.32 30.19 2.79
CA GLY A 383 -8.31 30.89 3.57
C GLY A 383 -6.87 30.51 3.21
N MET A 384 -6.64 30.11 1.95
CA MET A 384 -5.29 29.70 1.52
C MET A 384 -4.34 30.89 1.60
N VAL A 385 -3.20 30.68 2.24
CA VAL A 385 -2.12 31.64 2.40
C VAL A 385 -0.91 31.15 1.62
N LEU A 386 -0.20 32.08 1.00
CA LEU A 386 1.11 31.84 0.40
C LEU A 386 2.16 32.44 1.32
N ASP A 387 3.14 31.63 1.73
CA ASP A 387 4.23 32.03 2.62
C ASP A 387 5.60 31.89 1.94
N SER A 388 6.61 32.57 2.48
CA SER A 388 7.99 32.39 2.05
C SER A 388 8.46 30.96 2.38
N GLY A 389 8.99 30.27 1.37
CA GLY A 389 9.37 28.87 1.44
C GLY A 389 8.37 27.91 0.83
N ASP A 390 7.15 28.36 0.51
CA ASP A 390 6.19 27.57 -0.26
C ASP A 390 6.67 27.34 -1.70
N GLY A 391 6.29 26.21 -2.28
CA GLY A 391 6.53 25.91 -3.69
C GLY A 391 5.30 26.19 -4.53
N ILE A 392 5.47 26.88 -5.66
CA ILE A 392 4.42 27.06 -6.64
C ILE A 392 4.83 26.60 -8.03
N GLU A 393 3.85 26.19 -8.85
CA GLU A 393 3.99 25.88 -10.27
C GLU A 393 3.00 26.72 -11.09
N PHE A 394 3.46 27.13 -12.27
CA PHE A 394 2.65 27.83 -13.27
C PHE A 394 2.25 26.83 -14.36
N ILE A 395 0.96 26.72 -14.63
CA ILE A 395 0.42 25.82 -15.66
C ILE A 395 -0.27 26.65 -16.74
N SER A 396 0.29 26.61 -17.95
CA SER A 396 -0.29 27.28 -19.12
C SER A 396 -1.42 26.44 -19.72
N GLU A 397 -2.42 27.12 -20.32
CA GLU A 397 -3.47 26.48 -21.12
C GLU A 397 -3.04 26.22 -22.58
N GLU A 398 -1.82 26.63 -22.97
CA GLU A 398 -1.30 26.45 -24.33
C GLU A 398 -0.81 25.00 -24.57
N GLU A 399 -1.07 24.47 -25.75
CA GLU A 399 -0.99 23.03 -26.13
C GLU A 399 0.40 22.37 -25.95
N ASP A 400 1.48 23.11 -26.05
CA ASP A 400 2.86 22.57 -25.96
C ASP A 400 3.33 22.32 -24.53
N TYR A 401 2.50 22.62 -23.53
CA TYR A 401 2.86 22.55 -22.11
C TYR A 401 3.00 21.12 -21.57
N LEU A 402 2.29 20.15 -22.13
CA LEU A 402 2.35 18.74 -21.71
C LEU A 402 3.73 18.10 -21.93
N ILE A 403 4.57 18.71 -22.76
CA ILE A 403 5.90 18.20 -23.12
C ILE A 403 6.99 18.91 -22.33
N ASN A 404 6.74 20.14 -21.85
CA ASN A 404 7.69 20.96 -21.10
C ASN A 404 7.47 20.85 -19.59
N SER A 405 8.54 20.95 -18.80
CA SER A 405 8.42 21.02 -17.34
C SER A 405 7.72 22.31 -16.95
N PRO A 406 6.73 22.29 -16.00
CA PRO A 406 6.11 23.49 -15.50
C PRO A 406 7.16 24.50 -15.02
N ALA A 407 6.95 25.77 -15.32
CA ALA A 407 7.69 26.85 -14.70
C ALA A 407 7.24 26.97 -13.22
N GLY A 408 8.09 27.51 -12.36
CA GLY A 408 7.77 27.69 -10.95
C GLY A 408 9.00 27.72 -10.07
N GLY A 409 8.79 27.58 -8.77
CA GLY A 409 9.88 27.56 -7.80
C GLY A 409 9.42 27.82 -6.38
N VAL A 410 10.41 27.96 -5.50
CA VAL A 410 10.19 28.32 -4.10
C VAL A 410 9.99 29.82 -3.98
N VAL A 411 8.91 30.22 -3.28
CA VAL A 411 8.60 31.63 -3.00
C VAL A 411 9.61 32.17 -1.99
N THR A 412 10.37 33.18 -2.37
CA THR A 412 11.31 33.87 -1.48
C THR A 412 10.86 35.30 -1.12
N TYR A 413 10.00 35.87 -1.96
CA TYR A 413 9.39 37.19 -1.74
C TYR A 413 7.89 37.10 -1.91
N ILE A 414 7.13 37.71 -0.98
CA ILE A 414 5.68 37.82 -1.04
C ILE A 414 5.21 39.14 -0.46
N LYS A 415 4.24 39.77 -1.12
CA LYS A 415 3.56 40.98 -0.65
C LYS A 415 2.09 40.93 -1.06
N ASP A 416 1.19 41.08 -0.11
CA ASP A 416 -0.22 41.34 -0.39
C ASP A 416 -0.35 42.80 -0.94
N ILE A 417 -0.93 42.91 -2.10
CA ILE A 417 -1.11 44.23 -2.78
C ILE A 417 -2.60 44.66 -2.80
N GLY A 418 -3.45 44.01 -2.03
CA GLY A 418 -4.87 44.32 -1.91
C GLY A 418 -5.75 43.63 -2.96
N ASP A 419 -7.06 43.76 -2.84
CA ASP A 419 -8.09 43.21 -3.74
C ASP A 419 -7.98 41.70 -4.00
N GLY A 420 -7.30 40.97 -3.10
CA GLY A 420 -7.03 39.54 -3.24
C GLY A 420 -5.96 39.21 -4.28
N CYS A 421 -5.01 40.15 -4.46
CA CYS A 421 -3.85 39.96 -5.32
C CYS A 421 -2.57 39.88 -4.50
N LEU A 422 -1.70 38.95 -4.86
CA LEU A 422 -0.39 38.72 -4.25
C LEU A 422 0.70 39.00 -5.25
N LEU A 423 1.76 39.68 -4.80
CA LEU A 423 3.01 39.79 -5.56
C LEU A 423 3.99 38.79 -4.99
N ALA A 424 4.40 37.81 -5.80
CA ALA A 424 5.28 36.72 -5.40
C ALA A 424 6.49 36.59 -6.32
N GLY A 425 7.62 36.14 -5.84
CA GLY A 425 8.82 36.01 -6.63
C GLY A 425 10.00 35.40 -5.91
N ASP A 426 10.95 35.53 -6.50
CA ASP A 426 12.22 35.46 -7.20
C ASP A 426 12.31 34.14 -8.02
N PHE A 427 11.44 34.00 -9.01
CA PHE A 427 11.36 32.81 -9.86
C PHE A 427 12.34 32.86 -11.03
N ALA A 428 12.71 31.71 -11.58
CA ALA A 428 13.29 31.63 -12.92
C ALA A 428 12.23 32.03 -13.95
N ARG A 429 12.67 32.63 -15.10
CA ARG A 429 11.75 33.01 -16.19
C ARG A 429 10.94 31.82 -16.68
N GLY A 430 9.67 32.01 -16.98
CA GLY A 430 8.78 31.02 -17.56
C GLY A 430 7.31 31.15 -17.18
N ALA A 431 6.92 32.18 -16.40
CA ALA A 431 5.51 32.48 -16.15
C ALA A 431 4.95 33.40 -17.23
N PHE A 432 3.69 33.17 -17.63
CA PHE A 432 2.95 33.98 -18.56
C PHE A 432 1.65 34.50 -17.93
N THR A 433 1.22 35.67 -18.39
CA THR A 433 -0.08 36.21 -18.00
C THR A 433 -1.17 35.26 -18.46
N GLY A 434 -2.03 34.86 -17.54
CA GLY A 434 -3.10 33.86 -17.78
C GLY A 434 -2.81 32.48 -17.19
N ASP A 435 -1.55 32.19 -16.88
CA ASP A 435 -1.19 30.89 -16.29
C ASP A 435 -1.93 30.62 -14.99
N ALA A 436 -2.40 29.40 -14.79
CA ALA A 436 -2.91 28.93 -13.51
C ALA A 436 -1.74 28.72 -12.53
N VAL A 437 -1.92 29.17 -11.28
CA VAL A 437 -0.92 29.04 -10.22
C VAL A 437 -1.36 28.00 -9.21
N TYR A 438 -0.55 26.97 -9.02
CA TYR A 438 -0.77 25.92 -8.03
C TYR A 438 0.25 26.01 -6.89
N LYS A 439 -0.21 25.91 -5.66
CA LYS A 439 0.65 25.75 -4.48
C LYS A 439 0.95 24.24 -4.35
N VAL A 440 2.14 23.84 -4.79
CA VAL A 440 2.56 22.43 -4.82
C VAL A 440 3.25 21.98 -3.55
N THR A 441 3.78 22.92 -2.76
CA THR A 441 4.38 22.66 -1.45
C THR A 441 3.91 23.70 -0.45
N ASP A 442 3.42 23.24 0.69
CA ASP A 442 3.11 24.08 1.85
C ASP A 442 4.17 23.79 2.93
N LYS A 443 5.09 24.74 3.11
CA LYS A 443 6.20 24.60 4.05
C LYS A 443 5.73 24.42 5.50
N LYS A 444 4.73 25.20 5.92
CA LYS A 444 4.21 25.12 7.30
C LYS A 444 3.53 23.78 7.56
N LEU A 445 2.75 23.30 6.60
CA LEU A 445 2.11 21.98 6.68
C LEU A 445 3.16 20.86 6.80
N MET A 446 4.23 20.94 5.98
CA MET A 446 5.31 19.94 6.02
C MET A 446 6.06 19.97 7.36
N GLU A 447 6.41 21.16 7.87
CA GLU A 447 7.07 21.29 9.17
C GLU A 447 6.19 20.77 10.31
N ALA A 448 4.91 21.14 10.33
CA ALA A 448 3.94 20.68 11.32
C ALA A 448 3.65 19.17 11.23
N ALA A 449 3.80 18.57 10.05
CA ALA A 449 3.59 17.13 9.87
C ALA A 449 4.55 16.28 10.67
N LEU A 450 5.81 16.72 10.78
CA LEU A 450 6.87 15.99 11.49
C LEU A 450 7.03 16.43 12.96
N ASP A 451 6.41 17.55 13.35
CA ASP A 451 6.36 18.00 14.75
C ASP A 451 5.26 17.24 15.52
N THR A 452 5.36 15.92 15.52
CA THR A 452 4.42 15.03 16.20
C THR A 452 5.11 14.41 17.42
N PRO A 453 4.48 14.45 18.61
CA PRO A 453 5.06 13.84 19.80
C PRO A 453 5.24 12.33 19.60
N GLU A 454 6.28 11.79 20.23
CA GLU A 454 6.54 10.36 20.23
C GLU A 454 5.33 9.60 20.79
N ARG A 455 4.90 8.55 20.08
CA ARG A 455 3.80 7.68 20.52
C ARG A 455 4.13 7.03 21.83
N LYS A 456 3.26 7.19 22.83
CA LYS A 456 3.40 6.55 24.13
C LYS A 456 2.45 5.34 24.26
N ILE A 457 2.89 4.37 25.05
CA ILE A 457 2.15 3.16 25.35
C ILE A 457 1.51 3.29 26.73
N PRO A 458 0.18 3.19 26.83
CA PRO A 458 -0.49 3.25 28.12
C PRO A 458 -0.20 2.00 28.95
N VAL A 459 0.23 2.22 30.18
CA VAL A 459 0.48 1.17 31.17
C VAL A 459 -0.31 1.43 32.45
N THR A 460 -0.69 0.36 33.16
CA THR A 460 -1.15 0.45 34.54
C THR A 460 -0.04 -0.05 35.46
N MET A 461 0.01 0.51 36.66
CA MET A 461 0.98 0.13 37.69
C MET A 461 0.28 -0.18 39.00
N LEU A 462 0.60 -1.31 39.60
CA LEU A 462 0.20 -1.67 40.96
C LEU A 462 1.45 -1.74 41.83
N PHE A 463 1.57 -0.84 42.78
CA PHE A 463 2.63 -0.83 43.75
C PHE A 463 2.14 -1.33 45.13
N THR A 464 2.78 -2.35 45.68
CA THR A 464 2.44 -2.91 46.99
C THR A 464 3.62 -2.84 47.94
N ALA A 465 3.40 -2.34 49.16
CA ALA A 465 4.41 -2.36 50.21
C ALA A 465 3.80 -2.61 51.60
N ARG A 466 4.29 -3.63 52.28
CA ARG A 466 3.83 -4.06 53.61
C ARG A 466 4.98 -4.08 54.60
N GLU A 467 4.70 -3.78 55.88
CA GLU A 467 5.71 -3.85 56.94
C GLU A 467 6.32 -5.27 57.02
N GLY A 468 7.62 -5.37 57.08
CA GLY A 468 8.35 -6.64 57.12
C GLY A 468 8.45 -7.40 55.80
N GLN A 469 7.88 -6.90 54.70
CA GLN A 469 7.92 -7.53 53.37
C GLN A 469 8.77 -6.73 52.38
N TYR A 470 9.09 -7.38 51.25
CA TYR A 470 9.71 -6.73 50.12
C TYR A 470 8.62 -6.00 49.29
N PRO A 471 8.82 -4.77 48.86
CA PRO A 471 7.84 -4.08 48.02
C PRO A 471 7.82 -4.69 46.60
N THR A 472 6.65 -4.70 45.98
CA THR A 472 6.47 -5.17 44.63
C THR A 472 5.86 -4.05 43.73
N LEU A 473 6.24 -4.07 42.46
CA LEU A 473 5.68 -3.23 41.43
C LEU A 473 5.27 -4.11 40.22
N VAL A 474 3.99 -4.15 39.91
CA VAL A 474 3.48 -4.78 38.69
C VAL A 474 3.21 -3.66 37.69
N MET A 475 3.81 -3.74 36.51
CA MET A 475 3.54 -2.84 35.37
C MET A 475 2.94 -3.65 34.24
N THR A 476 1.78 -3.21 33.76
CA THR A 476 1.01 -3.92 32.73
C THR A 476 0.76 -3.02 31.52
N ASP A 477 1.10 -3.52 30.35
CA ASP A 477 0.72 -2.92 29.07
C ASP A 477 -0.79 -3.08 28.85
N VAL A 478 -1.53 -1.97 28.78
CA VAL A 478 -2.99 -1.97 28.66
C VAL A 478 -3.44 -2.59 27.33
N ARG A 479 -2.66 -2.47 26.26
CA ARG A 479 -3.02 -2.95 24.92
C ARG A 479 -2.66 -4.41 24.70
N ALA A 480 -1.45 -4.79 25.09
CA ALA A 480 -0.94 -6.14 24.90
C ALA A 480 -1.30 -7.11 26.04
N GLY A 481 -1.78 -6.62 27.17
CA GLY A 481 -2.09 -7.42 28.35
C GLY A 481 -0.87 -8.07 29.02
N SER A 482 0.35 -7.77 28.55
CA SER A 482 1.58 -8.33 29.14
C SER A 482 1.99 -7.56 30.39
N SER A 483 2.41 -8.28 31.44
CA SER A 483 2.77 -7.70 32.73
C SER A 483 4.18 -8.12 33.15
N VAL A 484 4.85 -7.24 33.86
CA VAL A 484 6.09 -7.53 34.58
C VAL A 484 5.93 -7.23 36.05
N GLU A 485 6.53 -8.05 36.90
CA GLU A 485 6.58 -7.84 38.34
C GLU A 485 8.03 -7.67 38.77
N ILE A 486 8.32 -6.59 39.49
CA ILE A 486 9.61 -6.29 40.05
C ILE A 486 9.48 -6.30 41.58
N THR A 487 10.30 -7.10 42.24
CA THR A 487 10.44 -7.12 43.71
C THR A 487 11.77 -6.50 44.07
N ALA A 488 11.75 -5.49 44.91
CA ALA A 488 12.98 -4.87 45.34
C ALA A 488 13.68 -5.68 46.47
N ASP A 489 15.01 -5.65 46.49
CA ASP A 489 15.79 -6.27 47.54
C ASP A 489 15.92 -5.31 48.73
N HIS A 490 14.79 -4.99 49.38
CA HIS A 490 14.71 -4.10 50.54
C HIS A 490 13.47 -4.39 51.36
N VAL A 491 13.64 -4.78 52.59
CA VAL A 491 12.52 -5.02 53.54
C VAL A 491 11.95 -3.71 54.01
N ILE A 492 10.65 -3.50 53.84
CA ILE A 492 9.95 -2.30 54.33
C ILE A 492 9.90 -2.30 55.87
N ARG A 493 10.20 -1.17 56.44
CA ARG A 493 10.21 -0.97 57.89
C ARG A 493 9.20 0.12 58.26
N ARG A 494 8.77 0.10 59.52
CA ARG A 494 7.99 1.16 60.12
C ARG A 494 8.76 2.48 60.11
N ALA A 495 8.08 3.60 59.85
CA ALA A 495 8.68 4.90 59.83
C ALA A 495 9.06 5.36 61.26
N GLU A 496 10.28 5.82 61.45
CA GLU A 496 10.75 6.35 62.76
C GLU A 496 10.30 7.81 62.99
N LYS A 497 10.02 8.57 61.93
CA LYS A 497 9.67 9.98 62.02
C LYS A 497 8.44 10.34 61.16
N VAL A 498 8.58 10.29 59.83
CA VAL A 498 7.53 10.66 58.88
C VAL A 498 7.30 9.50 57.93
N PRO A 499 6.09 8.91 57.91
CA PRO A 499 5.74 7.85 56.93
C PRO A 499 5.83 8.38 55.50
N THR A 500 6.05 7.47 54.55
CA THR A 500 5.97 7.80 53.14
C THR A 500 4.52 7.69 52.71
N ASP A 501 3.94 8.81 52.25
CA ASP A 501 2.57 8.84 51.77
C ASP A 501 2.46 8.29 50.33
N ALA A 502 1.25 7.84 49.97
CA ALA A 502 0.94 7.28 48.65
C ALA A 502 1.12 8.32 47.52
N GLU A 503 0.89 9.62 47.80
CA GLU A 503 1.02 10.67 46.77
C GLU A 503 2.49 10.83 46.33
N ARG A 504 3.44 10.71 47.24
CA ARG A 504 4.88 10.76 46.92
C ARG A 504 5.34 9.55 46.12
N ILE A 505 4.79 8.37 46.41
CA ILE A 505 5.08 7.15 45.65
C ILE A 505 4.45 7.30 44.23
N MET A 506 3.20 7.76 44.14
CA MET A 506 2.53 8.03 42.89
C MET A 506 3.32 9.03 42.04
N ALA A 507 3.71 10.16 42.57
CA ALA A 507 4.52 11.15 41.86
C ALA A 507 5.89 10.61 41.41
N SER A 508 6.41 9.58 42.08
CA SER A 508 7.66 8.91 41.70
C SER A 508 7.44 7.91 40.57
N LEU A 509 6.35 7.16 40.57
CA LEU A 509 5.98 6.19 39.54
C LEU A 509 5.51 6.88 38.24
N ASP A 510 4.85 8.02 38.35
CA ASP A 510 4.35 8.80 37.20
C ASP A 510 5.47 9.37 36.31
N ARG A 511 6.72 9.39 36.77
CA ARG A 511 7.90 9.89 36.03
C ARG A 511 8.35 8.93 34.92
N LEU A 512 7.47 8.66 33.95
CA LEU A 512 7.76 7.81 32.78
C LEU A 512 8.23 8.60 31.56
N GLY A 513 8.35 9.94 31.63
CA GLY A 513 8.56 10.82 30.48
C GLY A 513 9.73 10.48 29.55
N GLU A 514 10.82 9.91 30.08
CA GLU A 514 11.99 9.45 29.30
C GLU A 514 11.81 8.04 28.69
N THR A 515 10.68 7.38 28.95
CA THR A 515 10.37 6.05 28.43
C THR A 515 9.29 6.12 27.35
N THR A 516 9.09 5.05 26.59
CA THR A 516 7.98 4.90 25.63
C THR A 516 6.62 4.72 26.33
N PHE A 517 6.59 4.62 27.66
CA PHE A 517 5.37 4.37 28.41
C PHE A 517 4.73 5.65 28.96
N THR A 518 3.43 5.60 29.21
CA THR A 518 2.64 6.63 29.90
C THR A 518 1.61 5.96 30.80
N PRO A 519 1.25 6.53 31.97
CA PRO A 519 0.15 5.99 32.75
C PRO A 519 -1.17 5.99 31.94
N GLY A 520 -1.89 4.87 31.96
CA GLY A 520 -3.21 4.73 31.35
C GLY A 520 -4.31 5.40 32.16
N LEU A 521 -5.55 5.38 31.65
CA LEU A 521 -6.73 5.97 32.32
C LEU A 521 -7.00 5.40 33.73
N THR A 522 -6.73 4.11 33.94
CA THR A 522 -6.81 3.45 35.26
C THR A 522 -5.59 3.70 36.14
N GLY A 523 -4.56 4.31 35.56
CA GLY A 523 -3.48 4.96 36.27
C GLY A 523 -2.58 4.05 37.11
N ILE A 524 -2.24 4.57 38.28
CA ILE A 524 -1.33 3.96 39.24
C ILE A 524 -2.13 3.63 40.49
N ASP A 525 -2.16 2.37 40.89
CA ASP A 525 -2.74 1.90 42.13
C ASP A 525 -1.64 1.67 43.16
N ILE A 526 -1.85 2.16 44.40
CA ILE A 526 -0.86 2.09 45.48
C ILE A 526 -1.52 1.45 46.70
N GLN A 527 -1.01 0.30 47.10
CA GLN A 527 -1.45 -0.49 48.25
C GLN A 527 -0.33 -0.58 49.27
N ILE A 528 -0.36 0.29 50.27
CA ILE A 528 0.67 0.37 51.30
C ILE A 528 0.05 0.31 52.70
N ASP A 529 0.80 -0.20 53.68
CA ASP A 529 0.42 -0.10 55.07
C ASP A 529 0.61 1.34 55.59
N ASP A 530 -0.15 1.70 56.62
CA ASP A 530 0.06 2.93 57.36
C ASP A 530 1.40 2.90 58.12
N ASP A 531 1.97 4.07 58.39
CA ASP A 531 3.20 4.23 59.19
C ASP A 531 4.47 3.55 58.65
N ILE A 532 4.55 3.22 57.38
CA ILE A 532 5.77 2.64 56.79
C ILE A 532 6.68 3.67 56.15
N MET A 533 7.97 3.32 56.01
CA MET A 533 8.99 4.08 55.30
C MET A 533 9.35 3.35 54.01
N VAL A 534 8.96 3.94 52.86
CA VAL A 534 9.35 3.48 51.54
C VAL A 534 10.35 4.44 50.92
N PRO A 535 11.64 4.04 50.77
CA PRO A 535 12.63 4.92 50.14
C PRO A 535 12.28 5.16 48.67
N LEU A 536 12.07 6.43 48.28
CA LEU A 536 11.74 6.80 46.91
C LEU A 536 12.80 6.40 45.87
N SER A 537 14.05 6.26 46.30
CA SER A 537 15.13 5.71 45.45
C SER A 537 14.86 4.29 44.99
N ILE A 538 14.22 3.47 45.86
CA ILE A 538 13.82 2.11 45.54
C ILE A 538 12.63 2.12 44.54
N VAL A 539 11.62 2.93 44.81
CA VAL A 539 10.47 3.11 43.88
C VAL A 539 10.96 3.51 42.48
N ASN A 540 11.89 4.48 42.41
CA ASN A 540 12.49 4.93 41.16
C ASN A 540 13.30 3.83 40.45
N LYS A 541 14.00 2.98 41.22
CA LYS A 541 14.73 1.83 40.66
C LYS A 541 13.76 0.80 40.09
N MET A 542 12.74 0.40 40.86
CA MET A 542 11.72 -0.55 40.45
C MET A 542 10.97 -0.09 39.18
N ARG A 543 10.61 1.19 39.13
CA ARG A 543 9.96 1.78 37.92
C ARG A 543 10.83 1.62 36.68
N ARG A 544 12.12 1.95 36.74
CA ARG A 544 13.04 1.81 35.62
C ARG A 544 13.22 0.36 35.22
N GLU A 545 13.43 -0.55 36.18
CA GLU A 545 13.54 -1.99 35.90
C GLU A 545 12.28 -2.57 35.31
N ALA A 546 11.10 -2.14 35.79
CA ALA A 546 9.81 -2.57 35.22
C ALA A 546 9.63 -2.07 33.77
N ALA A 547 9.96 -0.82 33.49
CA ALA A 547 9.89 -0.27 32.15
C ALA A 547 10.87 -0.98 31.19
N ASP A 548 12.10 -1.22 31.62
CA ASP A 548 13.12 -1.90 30.83
C ASP A 548 12.73 -3.36 30.51
N GLU A 549 12.20 -4.07 31.51
CA GLU A 549 11.80 -5.46 31.35
C GLU A 549 10.53 -5.60 30.49
N LEU A 550 9.55 -4.71 30.68
CA LEU A 550 8.35 -4.67 29.84
C LEU A 550 8.72 -4.36 28.39
N MET A 551 9.64 -3.43 28.16
CA MET A 551 10.15 -3.12 26.82
C MET A 551 10.83 -4.32 26.17
N LYS A 552 11.66 -5.07 26.89
CA LYS A 552 12.29 -6.29 26.37
C LYS A 552 11.27 -7.35 25.99
N ARG A 553 10.20 -7.52 26.80
CA ARG A 553 9.11 -8.46 26.48
C ARG A 553 8.38 -8.06 25.20
N ARG A 554 8.06 -6.77 25.04
CA ARG A 554 7.41 -6.26 23.83
C ARG A 554 8.23 -6.56 22.58
N LYS A 555 9.50 -6.18 22.57
CA LYS A 555 10.41 -6.39 21.43
C LYS A 555 10.57 -7.87 21.05
N LYS A 556 10.50 -8.78 22.02
CA LYS A 556 10.70 -10.22 21.80
C LYS A 556 9.39 -11.01 21.69
N GLN A 557 8.25 -10.39 21.82
CA GLN A 557 6.96 -11.09 21.88
C GLN A 557 6.74 -11.99 20.66
N VAL A 558 7.02 -11.48 19.46
CA VAL A 558 6.82 -12.23 18.21
C VAL A 558 7.78 -13.42 18.14
N VAL A 559 9.06 -13.20 18.41
CA VAL A 559 10.09 -14.26 18.37
C VAL A 559 9.81 -15.35 19.40
N ASN A 560 9.42 -14.95 20.62
CA ASN A 560 9.18 -15.91 21.73
C ASN A 560 7.94 -16.79 21.49
N ASN A 561 7.02 -16.37 20.64
CA ASN A 561 5.76 -17.08 20.34
C ASN A 561 5.83 -17.95 19.09
N ARG A 562 7.01 -18.12 18.49
CA ARG A 562 7.24 -18.88 17.25
C ARG A 562 8.30 -19.96 17.46
N ARG A 563 8.33 -20.93 16.53
CA ARG A 563 9.49 -21.79 16.36
C ARG A 563 10.73 -20.96 16.06
N PRO A 564 11.93 -21.35 16.49
CA PRO A 564 13.15 -20.66 16.13
C PRO A 564 13.34 -20.66 14.61
N ALA A 565 14.06 -19.65 14.09
CA ALA A 565 14.53 -19.65 12.71
C ALA A 565 15.41 -20.87 12.45
N LEU A 566 15.42 -21.33 11.20
CA LEU A 566 16.26 -22.45 10.80
C LEU A 566 17.74 -22.09 11.01
N THR A 567 18.48 -23.03 11.58
CA THR A 567 19.94 -22.94 11.61
C THR A 567 20.51 -22.98 10.19
N ARG A 568 21.76 -22.61 10.04
CA ARG A 568 22.43 -22.68 8.73
C ARG A 568 22.40 -24.08 8.12
N GLU A 569 22.63 -25.11 8.94
CA GLU A 569 22.60 -26.51 8.50
C GLU A 569 21.22 -26.95 8.02
N GLU A 570 20.17 -26.56 8.74
CA GLU A 570 18.78 -26.83 8.35
C GLU A 570 18.40 -26.09 7.07
N ALA A 571 18.79 -24.84 6.91
CA ALA A 571 18.56 -24.06 5.70
C ALA A 571 19.32 -24.64 4.49
N ASP A 572 20.58 -25.11 4.70
CA ASP A 572 21.36 -25.80 3.67
C ASP A 572 20.67 -27.10 3.24
N ALA A 573 20.15 -27.88 4.18
CA ALA A 573 19.39 -29.10 3.90
C ALA A 573 18.09 -28.83 3.11
N VAL A 574 17.40 -27.72 3.39
CA VAL A 574 16.26 -27.29 2.58
C VAL A 574 16.68 -26.95 1.15
N ARG A 575 17.75 -26.19 0.99
CA ARG A 575 18.28 -25.82 -0.36
C ARG A 575 18.63 -27.04 -1.19
N GLU A 576 19.31 -28.01 -0.61
CA GLU A 576 19.64 -29.27 -1.28
C GLU A 576 18.37 -30.07 -1.63
N LYS A 577 17.47 -30.26 -0.67
CA LYS A 577 16.24 -31.04 -0.85
C LYS A 577 15.31 -30.47 -1.92
N GLU A 578 15.18 -29.15 -2.00
CA GLU A 578 14.31 -28.44 -2.94
C GLU A 578 15.07 -28.00 -4.20
N SER A 579 16.35 -28.39 -4.36
CA SER A 579 17.22 -28.03 -5.48
C SER A 579 17.26 -26.53 -5.78
N LEU A 580 17.31 -25.69 -4.70
CA LEU A 580 17.26 -24.26 -4.86
C LEU A 580 18.56 -23.72 -5.46
N GLY A 581 18.43 -22.95 -6.54
CA GLY A 581 19.57 -22.35 -7.25
C GLY A 581 20.08 -23.17 -8.45
N GLU A 582 19.50 -24.32 -8.69
CA GLU A 582 19.73 -25.05 -9.92
C GLU A 582 19.06 -24.35 -11.13
N ALA A 583 19.64 -24.46 -12.29
CA ALA A 583 19.12 -23.80 -13.48
C ALA A 583 17.78 -24.43 -13.91
N VAL A 584 16.78 -23.57 -14.11
CA VAL A 584 15.51 -23.97 -14.73
C VAL A 584 15.78 -24.60 -16.11
N PRO A 585 14.95 -25.59 -16.53
CA PRO A 585 14.92 -26.03 -17.89
C PRO A 585 14.93 -24.85 -18.85
N ASP A 586 15.86 -24.89 -19.80
CA ASP A 586 16.05 -23.88 -20.82
C ASP A 586 14.69 -23.48 -21.41
N ARG A 587 14.43 -22.18 -21.49
CA ARG A 587 13.22 -21.64 -22.09
C ARG A 587 12.97 -22.21 -23.50
N ASP A 588 14.00 -22.47 -24.25
CA ASP A 588 13.88 -23.13 -25.55
C ASP A 588 13.27 -24.53 -25.41
N GLU A 589 13.50 -25.21 -24.29
CA GLU A 589 12.81 -26.46 -23.98
C GLU A 589 11.31 -26.26 -23.70
N TRP A 590 10.95 -25.23 -22.94
CA TRP A 590 9.57 -24.90 -22.68
C TRP A 590 8.86 -24.48 -23.98
N GLN A 591 9.47 -23.62 -24.79
CA GLN A 591 8.91 -23.22 -26.07
C GLN A 591 8.76 -24.42 -27.01
N ARG A 592 9.70 -25.36 -26.97
CA ARG A 592 9.57 -26.62 -27.74
C ARG A 592 8.43 -27.49 -27.25
N LYS A 593 8.22 -27.59 -25.92
CA LYS A 593 7.07 -28.29 -25.32
C LYS A 593 5.76 -27.64 -25.71
N VAL A 594 5.64 -26.28 -25.60
CA VAL A 594 4.48 -25.53 -26.03
C VAL A 594 4.18 -25.76 -27.51
N ASN A 595 5.18 -25.62 -28.36
CA ASN A 595 5.01 -25.84 -29.82
C ASN A 595 4.62 -27.29 -30.15
N ALA A 596 5.14 -28.26 -29.40
CA ALA A 596 4.86 -29.69 -29.57
C ALA A 596 3.48 -30.08 -29.02
N SER A 597 2.91 -29.32 -28.08
CA SER A 597 1.60 -29.61 -27.49
C SER A 597 0.44 -29.49 -28.48
N GLY A 598 0.63 -28.71 -29.55
CA GLY A 598 -0.40 -28.44 -30.54
C GLY A 598 -1.58 -27.59 -30.01
N ILE A 599 -1.50 -27.09 -28.77
CA ILE A 599 -2.55 -26.27 -28.14
C ILE A 599 -2.72 -24.96 -28.91
N ARG A 600 -3.99 -24.65 -29.24
CA ARG A 600 -4.41 -23.39 -29.85
C ARG A 600 -5.45 -22.71 -28.95
N PRO A 601 -5.08 -21.70 -28.17
CA PRO A 601 -6.02 -21.01 -27.29
C PRO A 601 -7.17 -20.37 -28.08
N VAL A 602 -8.40 -20.63 -27.64
CA VAL A 602 -9.61 -20.02 -28.16
C VAL A 602 -10.35 -19.39 -26.99
N ALA A 603 -10.73 -18.11 -27.10
CA ALA A 603 -11.51 -17.45 -26.04
C ALA A 603 -12.73 -18.30 -25.69
N ILE A 604 -12.97 -18.51 -24.38
CA ILE A 604 -13.96 -19.50 -23.91
C ILE A 604 -15.37 -19.21 -24.45
N GLU A 605 -15.75 -17.94 -24.57
CA GLU A 605 -17.06 -17.56 -25.12
C GLU A 605 -17.20 -17.97 -26.64
N SER A 606 -16.09 -17.86 -27.38
CA SER A 606 -16.07 -18.27 -28.80
C SER A 606 -16.07 -19.79 -28.89
N PHE A 607 -15.35 -20.49 -28.05
CA PHE A 607 -15.31 -21.93 -27.98
C PHE A 607 -16.71 -22.49 -27.72
N MET A 608 -17.40 -22.00 -26.70
CA MET A 608 -18.76 -22.42 -26.32
C MET A 608 -19.82 -22.05 -27.36
N ALA A 609 -19.63 -20.94 -28.08
CA ALA A 609 -20.51 -20.56 -29.17
C ALA A 609 -20.42 -21.55 -30.37
N ASP A 610 -19.22 -22.06 -30.67
CA ASP A 610 -19.03 -23.07 -31.72
C ASP A 610 -19.57 -24.44 -31.27
N GLU A 611 -19.37 -24.85 -30.02
CA GLU A 611 -20.00 -26.04 -29.42
C GLU A 611 -21.53 -26.01 -29.53
N THR A 612 -22.14 -24.90 -29.10
CA THR A 612 -23.59 -24.71 -29.15
C THR A 612 -24.13 -24.73 -30.58
N ALA A 613 -23.33 -24.28 -31.55
CA ALA A 613 -23.68 -24.32 -32.97
C ALA A 613 -23.42 -25.69 -33.65
N GLY A 614 -22.87 -26.66 -32.91
CA GLY A 614 -22.48 -27.97 -33.43
C GLY A 614 -21.41 -27.92 -34.52
N LYS A 615 -20.45 -26.96 -34.37
CA LYS A 615 -19.31 -26.84 -35.28
C LYS A 615 -18.11 -27.59 -34.73
N ASP A 616 -17.38 -28.24 -35.61
CA ASP A 616 -16.13 -28.87 -35.26
C ASP A 616 -15.04 -27.80 -34.90
N HIS A 617 -14.36 -28.01 -33.79
CA HIS A 617 -13.21 -27.20 -33.46
C HIS A 617 -11.99 -27.55 -34.30
N ALA A 618 -11.15 -26.53 -34.55
CA ALA A 618 -9.85 -26.77 -35.20
C ALA A 618 -9.01 -27.74 -34.36
N PRO A 619 -8.19 -28.63 -34.99
CA PRO A 619 -7.34 -29.52 -34.26
C PRO A 619 -6.41 -28.76 -33.23
N GLY A 620 -6.45 -29.22 -31.99
CA GLY A 620 -5.72 -28.60 -30.90
C GLY A 620 -6.37 -27.34 -30.28
N ALA A 621 -7.60 -26.97 -30.69
CA ALA A 621 -8.34 -25.89 -30.04
C ALA A 621 -8.61 -26.22 -28.58
N VAL A 622 -8.22 -25.31 -27.66
CA VAL A 622 -8.41 -25.42 -26.23
C VAL A 622 -9.06 -24.12 -25.71
N PRO A 623 -10.19 -24.22 -24.99
CA PRO A 623 -10.82 -23.04 -24.42
C PRO A 623 -9.87 -22.32 -23.45
N TYR A 624 -9.88 -21.00 -23.49
CA TYR A 624 -8.97 -20.15 -22.74
C TYR A 624 -9.70 -19.15 -21.86
N ILE A 625 -9.39 -19.19 -20.56
CA ILE A 625 -9.76 -18.17 -19.60
C ILE A 625 -8.58 -17.24 -19.42
N MET A 626 -8.75 -15.97 -19.84
CA MET A 626 -7.68 -14.97 -19.80
C MET A 626 -7.24 -14.63 -18.37
N ASN A 627 -6.08 -13.96 -18.25
CA ASN A 627 -5.45 -13.60 -16.96
C ASN A 627 -6.37 -12.81 -16.02
N VAL A 628 -7.28 -12.01 -16.57
CA VAL A 628 -8.26 -11.23 -15.82
C VAL A 628 -9.64 -11.51 -16.40
N SER A 629 -10.37 -12.40 -15.78
CA SER A 629 -11.75 -12.77 -16.14
C SER A 629 -12.82 -12.01 -15.35
N LYS A 630 -12.42 -11.21 -14.34
CA LYS A 630 -13.33 -10.42 -13.48
C LYS A 630 -14.47 -9.76 -14.26
N GLY A 631 -15.68 -9.78 -13.72
CA GLY A 631 -16.87 -9.15 -14.30
C GLY A 631 -17.68 -10.10 -15.19
N LYS A 632 -17.90 -9.72 -16.45
CA LYS A 632 -18.80 -10.47 -17.35
C LYS A 632 -18.32 -11.89 -17.62
N LEU A 633 -17.01 -12.06 -17.78
CA LEU A 633 -16.43 -13.38 -18.07
C LEU A 633 -16.53 -14.33 -16.87
N ASP A 634 -16.19 -13.86 -15.65
CA ASP A 634 -16.36 -14.66 -14.43
C ASP A 634 -17.83 -15.08 -14.24
N LYS A 635 -18.76 -14.13 -14.43
CA LYS A 635 -20.19 -14.42 -14.34
C LYS A 635 -20.64 -15.43 -15.37
N TYR A 636 -20.19 -15.31 -16.62
CA TYR A 636 -20.46 -16.26 -17.68
C TYR A 636 -19.96 -17.67 -17.33
N ILE A 637 -18.73 -17.78 -16.83
CA ILE A 637 -18.15 -19.06 -16.42
C ILE A 637 -18.94 -19.67 -15.24
N GLU A 638 -19.34 -18.87 -14.25
CA GLU A 638 -20.14 -19.33 -13.13
C GLU A 638 -21.51 -19.88 -13.59
N GLU A 639 -22.21 -19.13 -14.45
CA GLU A 639 -23.53 -19.49 -14.94
C GLU A 639 -23.54 -20.74 -15.83
N HIS A 640 -22.44 -20.99 -16.57
CA HIS A 640 -22.33 -22.11 -17.53
C HIS A 640 -21.27 -23.13 -17.14
N PHE A 641 -20.86 -23.18 -15.86
CA PHE A 641 -19.73 -24.00 -15.41
C PHE A 641 -19.85 -25.48 -15.80
N SER A 642 -21.03 -26.09 -15.63
CA SER A 642 -21.27 -27.50 -15.95
C SER A 642 -21.16 -27.77 -17.46
N GLU A 643 -21.67 -26.88 -18.30
CA GLU A 643 -21.61 -26.98 -19.76
C GLU A 643 -20.17 -26.83 -20.25
N ILE A 644 -19.45 -25.85 -19.71
CA ILE A 644 -18.04 -25.61 -20.01
C ILE A 644 -17.20 -26.83 -19.59
N THR A 645 -17.44 -27.37 -18.41
CA THR A 645 -16.73 -28.54 -17.90
C THR A 645 -16.90 -29.74 -18.83
N GLU A 646 -18.11 -29.99 -19.29
CA GLU A 646 -18.39 -31.08 -20.24
C GLU A 646 -17.70 -30.85 -21.62
N ALA A 647 -17.76 -29.63 -22.16
CA ALA A 647 -17.12 -29.28 -23.42
C ALA A 647 -15.59 -29.32 -23.36
N CYS A 648 -15.00 -29.10 -22.17
CA CYS A 648 -13.55 -29.13 -21.94
C CYS A 648 -13.00 -30.50 -21.59
N ARG A 649 -13.83 -31.53 -21.42
CA ARG A 649 -13.43 -32.86 -20.90
C ARG A 649 -12.27 -33.49 -21.69
N ASP A 650 -12.32 -33.43 -22.99
CA ASP A 650 -11.31 -34.03 -23.86
C ASP A 650 -10.18 -33.07 -24.22
N SER A 651 -10.49 -31.79 -24.42
CA SER A 651 -9.50 -30.78 -24.82
C SER A 651 -8.65 -30.27 -23.67
N GLY A 652 -9.15 -30.32 -22.44
CA GLY A 652 -8.65 -29.55 -21.32
C GLY A 652 -9.03 -28.07 -21.43
N ILE A 653 -8.53 -27.25 -20.53
CA ILE A 653 -8.75 -25.81 -20.49
C ILE A 653 -7.46 -25.07 -20.16
N LEU A 654 -7.20 -23.93 -20.84
CA LEU A 654 -6.06 -23.04 -20.56
C LEU A 654 -6.51 -21.91 -19.62
N ILE A 655 -5.80 -21.69 -18.51
CA ILE A 655 -6.19 -20.73 -17.49
C ILE A 655 -5.04 -19.78 -17.16
N GLY A 656 -5.30 -18.47 -17.28
CA GLY A 656 -4.34 -17.40 -17.02
C GLY A 656 -4.41 -16.80 -15.60
N ASN A 657 -5.33 -17.27 -14.72
CA ASN A 657 -5.45 -16.78 -13.34
C ASN A 657 -5.70 -17.90 -12.34
N ILE A 658 -5.31 -17.66 -11.09
CA ILE A 658 -5.36 -18.68 -10.03
C ILE A 658 -6.79 -19.10 -9.65
N GLY A 659 -7.78 -18.22 -9.86
CA GLY A 659 -9.12 -18.39 -9.32
C GLY A 659 -9.96 -19.51 -9.92
N TRP A 660 -9.56 -20.05 -11.06
CA TRP A 660 -10.31 -21.09 -11.78
C TRP A 660 -9.62 -22.45 -11.80
N ILE A 661 -8.34 -22.53 -11.38
CA ILE A 661 -7.52 -23.74 -11.50
C ILE A 661 -8.16 -24.91 -10.78
N GLU A 662 -8.31 -24.81 -9.45
CA GLU A 662 -8.77 -25.91 -8.62
C GLU A 662 -10.16 -26.36 -9.00
N ARG A 663 -11.06 -25.43 -9.28
CA ARG A 663 -12.46 -25.73 -9.58
C ARG A 663 -12.61 -26.60 -10.85
N PHE A 664 -11.82 -26.31 -11.90
CA PHE A 664 -11.80 -27.14 -13.10
C PHE A 664 -11.04 -28.47 -12.87
N ALA A 665 -9.96 -28.45 -12.12
CA ALA A 665 -9.22 -29.65 -11.77
C ALA A 665 -10.08 -30.62 -10.94
N GLU A 666 -10.80 -30.13 -9.92
CA GLU A 666 -11.74 -30.92 -9.10
C GLU A 666 -12.92 -31.45 -9.94
N ALA A 667 -13.32 -30.75 -10.99
CA ALA A 667 -14.34 -31.21 -11.94
C ALA A 667 -13.80 -32.26 -12.95
N GLY A 668 -12.51 -32.64 -12.84
CA GLY A 668 -11.89 -33.66 -13.68
C GLY A 668 -11.46 -33.15 -15.08
N VAL A 669 -11.38 -31.85 -15.27
CA VAL A 669 -10.86 -31.22 -16.49
C VAL A 669 -9.35 -31.04 -16.37
N LYS A 670 -8.61 -31.39 -17.42
CA LYS A 670 -7.18 -31.10 -17.47
C LYS A 670 -6.93 -29.60 -17.58
N VAL A 671 -6.19 -29.03 -16.62
CA VAL A 671 -5.92 -27.59 -16.57
C VAL A 671 -4.52 -27.30 -17.05
N TYR A 672 -4.40 -26.38 -18.00
CA TYR A 672 -3.10 -25.86 -18.49
C TYR A 672 -2.90 -24.44 -17.95
N GLY A 673 -1.78 -24.19 -17.28
CA GLY A 673 -1.46 -22.88 -16.72
C GLY A 673 -0.78 -21.97 -17.75
N ASP A 674 -1.33 -20.77 -17.95
CA ASP A 674 -0.82 -19.78 -18.91
C ASP A 674 0.13 -18.77 -18.26
N TYR A 675 0.78 -17.91 -19.08
CA TYR A 675 1.72 -16.88 -18.67
C TYR A 675 1.20 -15.93 -17.58
N GLY A 676 -0.10 -15.70 -17.52
CA GLY A 676 -0.75 -14.83 -16.52
C GLY A 676 -0.58 -15.28 -15.07
N LEU A 677 -0.28 -16.56 -14.86
CA LEU A 677 0.08 -17.11 -13.56
C LEU A 677 1.46 -16.62 -13.05
N ASN A 678 2.23 -15.96 -13.91
CA ASN A 678 3.54 -15.41 -13.57
C ASN A 678 4.54 -16.44 -13.01
N VAL A 679 4.53 -17.68 -13.51
CA VAL A 679 5.47 -18.71 -13.10
C VAL A 679 6.87 -18.37 -13.59
N TYR A 680 7.79 -18.07 -12.66
CA TYR A 680 9.13 -17.58 -12.95
C TYR A 680 10.26 -18.48 -12.42
N ASN A 681 9.90 -19.49 -11.61
CA ASN A 681 10.80 -20.47 -11.03
C ASN A 681 10.12 -21.84 -10.91
N GLU A 682 10.93 -22.88 -10.67
CA GLU A 682 10.47 -24.26 -10.56
C GLU A 682 9.55 -24.49 -9.36
N GLN A 683 9.79 -23.83 -8.24
CA GLN A 683 8.94 -23.95 -7.06
C GLN A 683 7.54 -23.34 -7.29
N ALA A 684 7.45 -22.27 -8.11
CA ALA A 684 6.17 -21.72 -8.51
C ALA A 684 5.41 -22.68 -9.45
N ARG A 685 6.13 -23.38 -10.34
CA ARG A 685 5.54 -24.47 -11.16
C ARG A 685 4.93 -25.55 -10.27
N LEU A 686 5.69 -26.04 -9.29
CA LEU A 686 5.23 -27.04 -8.34
C LEU A 686 4.02 -26.57 -7.52
N ALA A 687 4.01 -25.30 -7.11
CA ALA A 687 2.89 -24.71 -6.39
C ALA A 687 1.57 -24.77 -7.18
N TYR A 688 1.63 -24.50 -8.49
CA TYR A 688 0.44 -24.58 -9.35
C TYR A 688 0.08 -26.03 -9.72
N GLU A 689 1.05 -26.95 -9.79
CA GLU A 689 0.76 -28.37 -9.95
C GLU A 689 0.04 -28.95 -8.73
N GLU A 690 0.40 -28.51 -7.51
CA GLU A 690 -0.33 -28.87 -6.29
C GLU A 690 -1.79 -28.38 -6.29
N LEU A 691 -2.11 -27.31 -7.04
CA LEU A 691 -3.47 -26.83 -7.28
C LEU A 691 -4.17 -27.55 -8.46
N GLY A 692 -3.48 -28.44 -9.17
CA GLY A 692 -4.02 -29.22 -10.26
C GLY A 692 -3.76 -28.68 -11.68
N ALA A 693 -2.86 -27.70 -11.87
CA ALA A 693 -2.50 -27.18 -13.16
C ALA A 693 -1.20 -27.80 -13.70
N GLU A 694 -1.21 -28.20 -14.98
CA GLU A 694 0.00 -28.47 -15.75
C GLU A 694 0.46 -27.17 -16.43
N LEU A 695 1.71 -26.74 -16.22
CA LEU A 695 2.17 -25.47 -16.78
C LEU A 695 2.31 -25.53 -18.31
N TYR A 696 1.64 -24.62 -18.98
CA TYR A 696 1.72 -24.42 -20.44
C TYR A 696 2.75 -23.35 -20.82
N MET A 697 2.70 -22.17 -20.17
CA MET A 697 3.62 -21.06 -20.45
C MET A 697 4.23 -20.48 -19.19
N PRO A 698 5.55 -20.20 -19.16
CA PRO A 698 6.17 -19.45 -18.09
C PRO A 698 5.80 -17.96 -18.16
N SER A 699 6.14 -17.20 -17.10
CA SER A 699 6.00 -15.75 -17.07
C SER A 699 6.78 -15.09 -18.22
N HIS A 700 6.22 -14.00 -18.75
CA HIS A 700 6.93 -13.14 -19.71
C HIS A 700 8.08 -12.34 -19.12
N GLU A 701 8.30 -12.40 -17.81
CA GLU A 701 9.52 -11.87 -17.17
C GLU A 701 10.76 -12.69 -17.52
N THR A 702 10.59 -13.92 -17.99
CA THR A 702 11.67 -14.67 -18.68
C THR A 702 11.93 -13.99 -20.04
N ASP A 703 13.18 -13.93 -20.52
CA ASP A 703 13.54 -13.27 -21.79
C ASP A 703 12.72 -13.79 -22.97
N VAL A 704 11.78 -12.98 -23.47
CA VAL A 704 10.88 -13.36 -24.58
C VAL A 704 11.39 -12.73 -25.87
N SER A 705 11.69 -13.55 -26.86
CA SER A 705 12.04 -13.12 -28.22
C SER A 705 10.82 -12.84 -29.08
N ASP A 706 9.63 -13.32 -28.73
CA ASP A 706 8.38 -13.11 -29.48
C ASP A 706 7.25 -12.58 -28.57
N GLU A 707 7.07 -11.26 -28.59
CA GLU A 707 6.07 -10.54 -27.80
C GLU A 707 4.77 -10.32 -28.59
N ARG A 708 4.67 -10.86 -29.82
CA ARG A 708 3.50 -10.66 -30.69
C ARG A 708 2.28 -11.39 -30.14
N GLY A 709 1.21 -10.64 -29.98
CA GLY A 709 -0.08 -11.18 -29.55
C GLY A 709 -0.35 -11.16 -28.04
N ILE A 710 0.59 -10.63 -27.23
CA ILE A 710 0.42 -10.52 -25.77
C ILE A 710 0.11 -9.09 -25.39
N PRO A 711 -0.94 -8.81 -24.59
CA PRO A 711 -1.22 -7.47 -24.14
C PRO A 711 -0.14 -6.96 -23.17
N LEU A 712 0.36 -5.75 -23.42
CA LEU A 712 1.26 -5.02 -22.54
C LEU A 712 0.56 -4.54 -21.27
N MET A 713 -0.77 -4.34 -21.38
CA MET A 713 -1.62 -3.86 -20.30
C MET A 713 -3.03 -4.45 -20.43
N ILE A 714 -3.61 -4.82 -19.29
CA ILE A 714 -5.02 -5.19 -19.13
C ILE A 714 -5.64 -4.22 -18.14
N THR A 715 -6.68 -3.50 -18.54
CA THR A 715 -7.36 -2.51 -17.68
C THR A 715 -8.87 -2.54 -17.85
N GLU A 716 -9.62 -2.22 -16.81
CA GLU A 716 -11.07 -1.99 -16.89
C GLU A 716 -11.40 -0.61 -17.48
N HIS A 717 -10.45 0.32 -17.44
CA HIS A 717 -10.68 1.66 -17.97
C HIS A 717 -10.90 1.63 -19.48
N PRO A 718 -12.01 2.22 -19.99
CA PRO A 718 -12.27 2.35 -21.42
C PRO A 718 -11.32 3.41 -22.02
N VAL A 719 -10.30 2.98 -22.76
CA VAL A 719 -9.49 3.89 -23.57
C VAL A 719 -10.23 4.17 -24.87
N ALA A 720 -10.49 5.44 -25.17
CA ALA A 720 -11.29 5.86 -26.31
C ALA A 720 -10.59 5.65 -27.67
N GLU A 721 -9.27 5.67 -27.66
CA GLU A 721 -8.44 5.60 -28.85
C GLU A 721 -8.25 4.16 -29.33
N GLU A 722 -8.21 3.92 -30.64
CA GLU A 722 -7.84 2.61 -31.21
C GLU A 722 -6.33 2.36 -31.18
N LYS A 723 -5.55 3.43 -31.05
CA LYS A 723 -4.08 3.40 -30.94
C LYS A 723 -3.55 4.55 -30.10
N LEU A 724 -2.49 4.28 -29.36
CA LEU A 724 -1.72 5.25 -28.60
C LEU A 724 -0.30 5.31 -29.18
N ILE A 725 0.24 6.51 -29.36
CA ILE A 725 1.61 6.73 -29.83
C ILE A 725 2.42 7.26 -28.66
N ASP A 726 3.49 6.56 -28.26
CA ASP A 726 4.37 6.97 -27.17
C ASP A 726 5.33 8.09 -27.61
N ARG A 727 6.07 8.64 -26.64
CA ARG A 727 7.03 9.73 -26.88
C ARG A 727 8.21 9.37 -27.79
N LYS A 728 8.46 8.04 -28.04
CA LYS A 728 9.50 7.57 -28.97
C LYS A 728 8.95 7.26 -30.37
N GLY A 729 7.63 7.46 -30.58
CA GLY A 729 6.93 7.16 -31.83
C GLY A 729 6.47 5.72 -31.96
N GLY A 730 6.62 4.90 -30.90
CA GLY A 730 6.05 3.56 -30.85
C GLY A 730 4.52 3.61 -30.84
N THR A 731 3.88 2.74 -31.65
CA THR A 731 2.43 2.68 -31.76
C THR A 731 1.90 1.47 -31.01
N HIS A 732 0.96 1.70 -30.09
CA HIS A 732 0.31 0.71 -29.25
C HIS A 732 -1.15 0.56 -29.67
N ARG A 733 -1.52 -0.64 -30.10
CA ARG A 733 -2.90 -0.94 -30.50
C ARG A 733 -3.77 -1.11 -29.26
N VAL A 734 -4.94 -0.50 -29.25
CA VAL A 734 -5.94 -0.60 -28.18
C VAL A 734 -7.10 -1.46 -28.68
N VAL A 735 -7.46 -2.50 -27.95
CA VAL A 735 -8.49 -3.47 -28.34
C VAL A 735 -9.41 -3.75 -27.15
N ARG A 736 -10.70 -3.87 -27.39
CA ARG A 736 -11.63 -4.40 -26.39
C ARG A 736 -11.51 -5.92 -26.31
N ALA A 737 -11.47 -6.47 -25.09
CA ALA A 737 -11.57 -7.89 -24.88
C ALA A 737 -12.90 -8.44 -25.44
N PRO A 738 -13.01 -9.73 -25.80
CA PRO A 738 -14.24 -10.34 -26.29
C PRO A 738 -15.44 -10.12 -25.36
N SER A 739 -15.26 -10.18 -24.05
CA SER A 739 -16.27 -9.86 -23.01
C SER A 739 -16.76 -8.40 -23.06
N GLY A 740 -16.00 -7.50 -23.71
CA GLY A 740 -16.34 -6.08 -23.90
C GLY A 740 -16.17 -5.20 -22.65
N ASP A 741 -15.70 -5.73 -21.51
CA ASP A 741 -15.54 -5.03 -20.24
C ASP A 741 -14.07 -4.73 -19.89
N LYS A 742 -13.12 -5.21 -20.67
CA LYS A 742 -11.69 -4.92 -20.50
C LYS A 742 -11.11 -4.23 -21.74
N THR A 743 -10.08 -3.42 -21.52
CA THR A 743 -9.24 -2.84 -22.57
C THR A 743 -7.86 -3.51 -22.53
N LEU A 744 -7.41 -3.96 -23.69
CA LEU A 744 -6.10 -4.58 -23.91
C LEU A 744 -5.25 -3.63 -24.74
N ILE A 745 -4.02 -3.36 -24.30
CA ILE A 745 -3.05 -2.53 -25.04
C ILE A 745 -1.91 -3.43 -25.48
N TYR A 746 -1.60 -3.40 -26.79
CA TYR A 746 -0.57 -4.23 -27.41
C TYR A 746 0.59 -3.40 -27.93
#